data_13c209de357aa5e5df780143a9aaa11f
#
_entry.id   13c209de357aa5e5df780143a9aaa11f
#
_cell.length_a   1.000
_cell.length_b   1.000
_cell.length_c   1.000
_cell.angle_alpha   90.00
_cell.angle_beta   90.00
_cell.angle_gamma   90.00
#
_symmetry.space_group_name_H-M   'P 1'
#
loop_
_entity.id
_entity.type
_entity.pdbx_description
1 polymer ?
#
loop_
_entity_poly.entity_id
_entity_poly.type
_entity_poly.pdbx_seq_one_letter_code
_entity_poly.pdbx_strand_id
1 'polypeptide(L)'
;MRLRTPRQVLLILSLLAAAVPVVNAQEALRPRDQPFPGIIELQVDATNVGQKIFKVHERIPVKAGRMTLLYPKWRLGAHSPAGFALSQFAGLVLTGNQQRLEWKRDPLDVYAFNVDVPAGVTHVDADFEFLSPVERNQGAIVATPEMLAIHWEALLLYPAGFYAHRVIFRPSLALPPDWKFAGALESTGEAGAEVRFKPVNLEELIDSPIYAGRYFKRIDLDPGAKVPVFLDMVADNPGNLEGTPQQIQAHRALVQQAYKLFGSHHYDHYDFLMALSDEFTFAGIEHQQSGENGVRTTYFSDWDRQQAWRSNLVSHEYIHSWDGKFRRPADQLTANFNMPLQDSLLWVYEGATSYWGHVVGARAGLVEVSQMRDGLAATAALYDHRIGRSWRSLQDTTNEPIITQRRPLGWVSWQRAEDYYSEGELIWLDADTKIRELSGDKRSLDDFARGFFGVQDGRHEPLGYTFRDVVDALNAVQPFEWASFLRARLDGHGPGAPLDGIARSGWKLVYTEQPSNFFKDEEAYRKVTDFSYSLGFGVDSDGRLVNVVWDSPAFKAGLTGGYTLLAVNGRAFKAELLKAAITAANSGSEPIELLLRKDDRYVTERIDYHDGLKYPHLVRIEGTPDRLAEIFQPLK
;
A
#
# COMPACT_ATOMS: atom_id res chain seq x y z
N MET A 1 74.89 -61.50 -9.93
CA MET A 1 74.40 -61.06 -8.59
C MET A 1 73.00 -60.56 -8.80
N ARG A 2 71.96 -61.34 -8.45
CA ARG A 2 70.55 -61.03 -8.76
C ARG A 2 69.89 -60.58 -7.49
N LEU A 3 69.35 -59.34 -7.46
CA LEU A 3 68.53 -58.76 -6.39
C LEU A 3 67.05 -59.08 -6.68
N ARG A 4 66.39 -59.70 -5.71
CA ARG A 4 64.95 -60.01 -5.72
C ARG A 4 64.19 -58.82 -5.15
N THR A 5 63.17 -58.33 -5.86
CA THR A 5 62.17 -57.38 -5.39
C THR A 5 61.04 -58.11 -4.66
N PRO A 6 60.50 -57.56 -3.54
CA PRO A 6 59.30 -58.08 -2.88
C PRO A 6 58.01 -57.53 -3.51
N ARG A 7 57.04 -58.40 -3.73
CA ARG A 7 55.68 -58.11 -4.14
C ARG A 7 54.90 -57.47 -2.96
N GLN A 8 54.45 -56.28 -3.14
CA GLN A 8 53.43 -55.68 -2.26
C GLN A 8 52.05 -56.18 -2.69
N VAL A 9 51.30 -56.78 -1.74
CA VAL A 9 49.90 -57.16 -1.89
C VAL A 9 49.08 -55.95 -1.49
N LEU A 10 48.37 -55.38 -2.47
CA LEU A 10 47.42 -54.27 -2.23
C LEU A 10 46.06 -54.86 -1.81
N LEU A 11 45.70 -54.70 -0.54
CA LEU A 11 44.34 -54.97 -0.03
C LEU A 11 43.43 -53.81 -0.40
N ILE A 12 42.51 -54.00 -1.35
CA ILE A 12 41.45 -53.03 -1.66
C ILE A 12 40.29 -53.30 -0.69
N LEU A 13 40.16 -52.44 0.33
CA LEU A 13 38.94 -52.35 1.13
C LEU A 13 37.89 -51.55 0.32
N SER A 14 36.90 -52.24 -0.21
CA SER A 14 35.69 -51.63 -0.78
C SER A 14 34.79 -51.16 0.35
N LEU A 15 34.83 -49.86 0.70
CA LEU A 15 33.80 -49.20 1.48
C LEU A 15 32.55 -49.06 0.58
N LEU A 16 31.54 -49.88 0.82
CA LEU A 16 30.16 -49.59 0.39
C LEU A 16 29.65 -48.43 1.24
N ALA A 17 29.81 -47.19 0.75
CA ALA A 17 29.08 -46.04 1.26
C ALA A 17 27.60 -46.20 0.84
N ALA A 18 26.74 -46.59 1.76
CA ALA A 18 25.31 -46.48 1.58
C ALA A 18 25.00 -45.00 1.34
N ALA A 19 24.72 -44.63 0.11
CA ALA A 19 24.20 -43.30 -0.24
C ALA A 19 22.80 -43.19 0.39
N VAL A 20 22.71 -42.62 1.59
CA VAL A 20 21.47 -42.10 2.12
C VAL A 20 21.07 -40.97 1.16
N PRO A 21 19.90 -41.01 0.51
CA PRO A 21 19.47 -39.89 -0.32
C PRO A 21 19.39 -38.67 0.56
N VAL A 22 20.29 -37.72 0.38
CA VAL A 22 20.13 -36.35 0.88
C VAL A 22 18.96 -35.78 0.08
N VAL A 23 17.74 -36.03 0.55
CA VAL A 23 16.59 -35.26 0.10
C VAL A 23 16.95 -33.80 0.37
N ASN A 24 17.13 -33.04 -0.69
CA ASN A 24 17.50 -31.63 -0.61
C ASN A 24 16.51 -30.98 0.36
N ALA A 25 16.97 -30.38 1.46
CA ALA A 25 16.09 -29.76 2.46
C ALA A 25 15.16 -28.72 1.81
N GLN A 26 15.59 -28.08 0.72
CA GLN A 26 14.77 -27.19 -0.10
C GLN A 26 13.60 -27.90 -0.82
N GLU A 27 13.73 -29.16 -1.20
CA GLU A 27 12.66 -29.91 -1.89
C GLU A 27 11.54 -30.31 -0.91
N ALA A 28 11.88 -30.57 0.35
CA ALA A 28 10.90 -30.85 1.42
C ALA A 28 10.06 -29.63 1.83
N LEU A 29 10.57 -28.42 1.61
CA LEU A 29 9.89 -27.16 1.93
C LEU A 29 9.06 -26.60 0.76
N ARG A 30 9.15 -27.20 -0.42
CA ARG A 30 8.39 -26.77 -1.60
C ARG A 30 6.88 -26.93 -1.34
N PRO A 31 6.08 -25.88 -1.46
CA PRO A 31 4.64 -25.95 -1.22
C PRO A 31 3.97 -26.94 -2.19
N ARG A 32 3.01 -27.69 -1.66
CA ARG A 32 2.17 -28.63 -2.42
C ARG A 32 0.71 -28.29 -2.18
N ASP A 33 -0.10 -28.39 -3.24
CA ASP A 33 -1.54 -28.19 -3.17
C ASP A 33 -2.23 -29.43 -2.60
N GLN A 34 -2.05 -29.65 -1.30
CA GLN A 34 -2.64 -30.76 -0.53
C GLN A 34 -3.10 -30.27 0.84
N PRO A 35 -4.21 -30.78 1.39
CA PRO A 35 -4.67 -30.37 2.71
C PRO A 35 -3.63 -30.61 3.81
N PHE A 36 -3.41 -29.61 4.66
CA PHE A 36 -2.69 -29.80 5.92
C PHE A 36 -3.52 -30.72 6.85
N PRO A 37 -2.92 -31.73 7.48
CA PRO A 37 -3.68 -32.70 8.27
C PRO A 37 -4.06 -32.17 9.65
N GLY A 38 -5.19 -31.50 9.74
CA GLY A 38 -5.78 -30.96 10.96
C GLY A 38 -6.08 -29.47 10.89
N ILE A 39 -6.52 -28.91 12.00
CA ILE A 39 -6.85 -27.51 12.19
C ILE A 39 -5.88 -26.93 13.22
N ILE A 40 -5.31 -25.78 12.94
CA ILE A 40 -4.47 -25.02 13.88
C ILE A 40 -5.39 -24.16 14.73
N GLU A 41 -5.35 -24.36 16.06
CA GLU A 41 -6.04 -23.49 17.00
C GLU A 41 -5.14 -22.27 17.24
N LEU A 42 -5.67 -21.07 17.03
CA LEU A 42 -4.97 -19.81 17.21
C LEU A 42 -5.71 -18.96 18.23
N GLN A 43 -5.04 -18.63 19.33
CA GLN A 43 -5.58 -17.76 20.39
C GLN A 43 -4.72 -16.52 20.51
N VAL A 44 -5.34 -15.36 20.38
CA VAL A 44 -4.67 -14.06 20.54
C VAL A 44 -5.27 -13.33 21.73
N ASP A 45 -4.43 -12.97 22.70
CA ASP A 45 -4.79 -12.08 23.81
C ASP A 45 -4.28 -10.68 23.53
N ALA A 46 -5.19 -9.79 23.14
CA ALA A 46 -4.93 -8.39 22.86
C ALA A 46 -5.44 -7.46 23.99
N THR A 47 -5.62 -7.98 25.20
CA THR A 47 -6.12 -7.19 26.35
C THR A 47 -5.12 -6.20 26.91
N ASN A 48 -3.80 -6.41 26.67
CA ASN A 48 -2.73 -5.55 27.20
C ASN A 48 -2.40 -4.38 26.26
N VAL A 49 -3.41 -3.56 25.94
CA VAL A 49 -3.26 -2.39 25.08
C VAL A 49 -2.36 -1.30 25.67
N GLY A 50 -2.28 -1.20 27.00
CA GLY A 50 -1.44 -0.21 27.68
C GLY A 50 0.06 -0.40 27.44
N GLN A 51 0.52 -1.64 27.30
CA GLN A 51 1.90 -1.99 26.95
C GLN A 51 2.07 -2.34 25.47
N LYS A 52 0.97 -2.35 24.71
CA LYS A 52 0.96 -2.67 23.26
C LYS A 52 1.51 -4.08 22.95
N ILE A 53 1.20 -5.05 23.82
CA ILE A 53 1.66 -6.44 23.74
C ILE A 53 0.48 -7.35 23.40
N PHE A 54 0.61 -8.12 22.32
CA PHE A 54 -0.32 -9.18 21.96
C PHE A 54 0.33 -10.53 22.25
N LYS A 55 -0.32 -11.37 23.05
CA LYS A 55 0.15 -12.72 23.34
C LYS A 55 -0.54 -13.71 22.43
N VAL A 56 0.24 -14.63 21.90
CA VAL A 56 -0.23 -15.65 20.97
C VAL A 56 0.02 -17.03 21.53
N HIS A 57 -0.98 -17.88 21.45
CA HIS A 57 -0.90 -19.31 21.67
C HIS A 57 -1.44 -20.04 20.44
N GLU A 58 -0.61 -20.88 19.83
CA GLU A 58 -1.01 -21.75 18.73
C GLU A 58 -0.85 -23.21 19.12
N ARG A 59 -1.85 -24.02 18.75
CA ARG A 59 -1.77 -25.48 18.85
C ARG A 59 -1.78 -26.09 17.46
N ILE A 60 -0.62 -26.59 17.04
CA ILE A 60 -0.35 -27.03 15.69
C ILE A 60 -0.30 -28.57 15.63
N PRO A 61 -1.18 -29.25 14.87
CA PRO A 61 -1.08 -30.69 14.62
C PRO A 61 0.24 -31.04 13.93
N VAL A 62 0.93 -32.07 14.43
CA VAL A 62 2.24 -32.45 13.89
C VAL A 62 2.42 -33.97 13.77
N LYS A 63 3.43 -34.36 13.00
CA LYS A 63 3.97 -35.73 12.99
C LYS A 63 5.40 -35.71 13.48
N ALA A 64 5.84 -36.81 14.11
CA ALA A 64 7.24 -36.97 14.49
C ALA A 64 8.18 -36.79 13.30
N GLY A 65 9.33 -36.13 13.54
CA GLY A 65 10.34 -35.84 12.56
C GLY A 65 10.63 -34.34 12.43
N ARG A 66 11.43 -33.96 11.43
CA ARG A 66 11.80 -32.57 11.20
C ARG A 66 10.61 -31.79 10.63
N MET A 67 10.34 -30.64 11.20
CA MET A 67 9.31 -29.69 10.79
C MET A 67 9.91 -28.29 10.68
N THR A 68 9.38 -27.48 9.78
CA THR A 68 9.69 -26.06 9.67
C THR A 68 8.40 -25.28 9.82
N LEU A 69 8.39 -24.34 10.77
CA LEU A 69 7.35 -23.33 10.91
C LEU A 69 7.81 -22.05 10.22
N LEU A 70 6.90 -21.40 9.51
CA LEU A 70 7.15 -20.17 8.78
C LEU A 70 6.38 -19.01 9.44
N TYR A 71 7.05 -17.88 9.59
CA TYR A 71 6.41 -16.60 9.85
C TYR A 71 6.14 -15.91 8.49
N PRO A 72 4.95 -15.35 8.26
CA PRO A 72 4.62 -14.71 6.99
C PRO A 72 5.62 -13.61 6.63
N LYS A 73 6.11 -13.62 5.39
CA LYS A 73 7.14 -12.70 4.91
C LYS A 73 6.63 -11.73 3.87
N TRP A 74 5.84 -12.22 2.93
CA TRP A 74 5.24 -11.44 1.86
C TRP A 74 3.76 -11.25 2.12
N ARG A 75 3.31 -10.00 2.12
CA ARG A 75 1.89 -9.67 2.25
C ARG A 75 1.42 -9.01 0.95
N LEU A 76 0.26 -9.44 0.46
CA LEU A 76 -0.46 -8.72 -0.59
C LEU A 76 -0.77 -7.31 -0.06
N GLY A 77 -0.75 -6.31 -0.93
CA GLY A 77 -0.91 -4.90 -0.56
C GLY A 77 0.37 -4.23 -0.05
N ALA A 78 1.27 -4.96 0.63
CA ALA A 78 2.59 -4.43 0.95
C ALA A 78 3.56 -4.46 -0.25
N HIS A 79 3.35 -5.36 -1.23
CA HIS A 79 4.16 -5.56 -2.43
C HIS A 79 5.66 -5.79 -2.15
N SER A 80 6.01 -6.16 -0.92
CA SER A 80 7.39 -6.31 -0.47
C SER A 80 7.49 -7.33 0.66
N PRO A 81 8.70 -7.85 0.97
CA PRO A 81 8.91 -8.68 2.14
C PRO A 81 8.93 -7.86 3.44
N ALA A 82 8.33 -6.70 3.44
CA ALA A 82 8.30 -5.77 4.54
C ALA A 82 6.91 -5.76 5.21
N GLY A 83 6.37 -6.93 5.52
CA GLY A 83 5.26 -7.03 6.46
C GLY A 83 5.65 -6.45 7.82
N PHE A 84 4.96 -6.80 8.87
CA PHE A 84 5.39 -6.42 10.22
C PHE A 84 6.82 -6.90 10.44
N ALA A 85 7.66 -6.03 10.99
CA ALA A 85 9.07 -6.36 11.16
C ALA A 85 9.20 -7.60 12.05
N LEU A 86 9.97 -8.59 11.59
CA LEU A 86 10.26 -9.80 12.38
C LEU A 86 10.88 -9.46 13.75
N SER A 87 11.44 -8.25 13.90
CA SER A 87 11.92 -7.70 15.17
C SER A 87 10.83 -7.45 16.21
N GLN A 88 9.55 -7.40 15.81
CA GLN A 88 8.39 -7.27 16.70
C GLN A 88 7.89 -8.62 17.22
N PHE A 89 8.36 -9.72 16.64
CA PHE A 89 8.11 -11.09 17.08
C PHE A 89 9.10 -11.49 18.17
N ALA A 90 8.63 -11.88 19.34
CA ALA A 90 9.46 -12.17 20.50
C ALA A 90 8.95 -13.38 21.31
N GLY A 91 9.80 -13.90 22.20
CA GLY A 91 9.41 -14.83 23.25
C GLY A 91 9.08 -16.26 22.81
N LEU A 92 9.38 -16.70 21.56
CA LEU A 92 8.96 -18.01 21.07
C LEU A 92 9.41 -19.19 21.94
N VAL A 93 8.43 -19.91 22.46
CA VAL A 93 8.59 -21.19 23.15
C VAL A 93 7.77 -22.23 22.44
N LEU A 94 8.40 -23.34 22.05
CA LEU A 94 7.70 -24.51 21.50
C LEU A 94 7.65 -25.62 22.53
N THR A 95 6.49 -26.24 22.73
CA THR A 95 6.33 -27.40 23.62
C THR A 95 5.59 -28.53 22.91
N GLY A 96 5.95 -29.78 23.28
CA GLY A 96 5.24 -30.98 22.83
C GLY A 96 5.12 -31.96 24.01
N ASN A 97 3.91 -32.45 24.30
CA ASN A 97 3.63 -33.24 25.49
C ASN A 97 4.17 -32.60 26.78
N GLN A 98 4.01 -31.28 26.94
CA GLN A 98 4.49 -30.45 28.08
C GLN A 98 6.02 -30.36 28.22
N GLN A 99 6.77 -30.83 27.25
CA GLN A 99 8.23 -30.71 27.22
C GLN A 99 8.64 -29.64 26.21
N ARG A 100 9.61 -28.81 26.59
CA ARG A 100 10.19 -27.78 25.71
C ARG A 100 10.88 -28.47 24.54
N LEU A 101 10.58 -27.99 23.33
CA LEU A 101 11.24 -28.38 22.09
C LEU A 101 12.23 -27.29 21.68
N GLU A 102 13.46 -27.72 21.38
CA GLU A 102 14.46 -26.80 20.86
C GLU A 102 14.18 -26.50 19.38
N TRP A 103 14.17 -25.22 19.03
CA TRP A 103 14.04 -24.75 17.66
C TRP A 103 15.27 -23.99 17.22
N LYS A 104 15.51 -23.96 15.92
CA LYS A 104 16.62 -23.21 15.31
C LYS A 104 16.08 -22.39 14.15
N ARG A 105 16.39 -21.09 14.18
CA ARG A 105 16.10 -20.19 13.06
C ARG A 105 16.97 -20.59 11.86
N ASP A 106 16.38 -20.60 10.66
CA ASP A 106 17.15 -20.84 9.45
C ASP A 106 18.09 -19.64 9.18
N PRO A 107 19.39 -19.86 8.91
CA PRO A 107 20.33 -18.77 8.72
C PRO A 107 20.19 -18.05 7.36
N LEU A 108 19.54 -18.68 6.39
CA LEU A 108 19.30 -18.11 5.04
C LEU A 108 17.90 -17.52 4.92
N ASP A 109 16.91 -18.16 5.52
CA ASP A 109 15.55 -17.63 5.62
C ASP A 109 15.17 -17.39 7.09
N VAL A 110 15.45 -16.20 7.58
CA VAL A 110 15.22 -15.83 9.00
C VAL A 110 13.76 -15.90 9.43
N TYR A 111 12.84 -16.06 8.50
CA TYR A 111 11.40 -16.25 8.74
C TYR A 111 11.03 -17.72 8.99
N ALA A 112 11.99 -18.65 8.90
CA ALA A 112 11.79 -20.07 9.09
C ALA A 112 12.38 -20.58 10.41
N PHE A 113 11.60 -21.38 11.15
CA PHE A 113 11.97 -21.97 12.44
C PHE A 113 11.94 -23.49 12.32
N ASN A 114 13.09 -24.13 12.40
CA ASN A 114 13.25 -25.57 12.31
C ASN A 114 13.14 -26.20 13.69
N VAL A 115 12.35 -27.28 13.83
CA VAL A 115 12.14 -28.05 15.04
C VAL A 115 12.14 -29.56 14.72
N ASP A 116 12.77 -30.36 15.59
CA ASP A 116 12.68 -31.82 15.53
C ASP A 116 11.60 -32.30 16.51
N VAL A 117 10.48 -32.78 15.97
CA VAL A 117 9.32 -33.26 16.73
C VAL A 117 9.58 -34.70 17.19
N PRO A 118 9.61 -34.98 18.51
CA PRO A 118 9.85 -36.33 19.04
C PRO A 118 8.72 -37.33 18.69
N ALA A 119 9.06 -38.61 18.71
CA ALA A 119 8.06 -39.67 18.56
C ALA A 119 6.99 -39.60 19.66
N GLY A 120 5.72 -39.78 19.26
CA GLY A 120 4.58 -39.71 20.18
C GLY A 120 4.03 -38.29 20.45
N VAL A 121 4.67 -37.23 19.95
CA VAL A 121 4.14 -35.86 19.95
C VAL A 121 3.20 -35.73 18.75
N THR A 122 1.95 -35.37 19.00
CA THR A 122 0.87 -35.18 17.99
C THR A 122 0.51 -33.73 17.77
N HIS A 123 0.90 -32.85 18.69
CA HIS A 123 0.69 -31.40 18.63
C HIS A 123 1.92 -30.68 19.19
N VAL A 124 2.24 -29.56 18.60
CA VAL A 124 3.19 -28.58 19.13
C VAL A 124 2.39 -27.35 19.56
N ASP A 125 2.57 -26.94 20.80
CA ASP A 125 2.05 -25.68 21.30
C ASP A 125 3.16 -24.63 21.12
N ALA A 126 2.84 -23.50 20.46
CA ALA A 126 3.75 -22.38 20.22
C ALA A 126 3.21 -21.15 20.96
N ASP A 127 3.98 -20.65 21.93
CA ASP A 127 3.69 -19.43 22.67
C ASP A 127 4.69 -18.35 22.25
N PHE A 128 4.20 -17.15 21.93
CA PHE A 128 5.05 -15.99 21.59
C PHE A 128 4.29 -14.67 21.77
N GLU A 129 4.98 -13.55 21.64
CA GLU A 129 4.41 -12.22 21.68
C GLU A 129 4.68 -11.45 20.39
N PHE A 130 3.72 -10.61 20.00
CA PHE A 130 3.91 -9.51 19.08
C PHE A 130 3.95 -8.21 19.88
N LEU A 131 5.02 -7.43 19.67
CA LEU A 131 5.28 -6.17 20.34
C LEU A 131 5.00 -5.02 19.39
N SER A 132 3.79 -4.42 19.48
CA SER A 132 3.47 -3.25 18.64
C SER A 132 4.45 -2.12 18.97
N PRO A 133 4.95 -1.37 17.97
CA PRO A 133 5.78 -0.20 18.19
C PRO A 133 5.16 0.79 19.18
N VAL A 134 6.00 1.36 20.01
CA VAL A 134 5.61 2.42 20.95
C VAL A 134 5.89 3.81 20.39
N GLU A 135 6.81 3.89 19.40
CA GLU A 135 7.17 5.11 18.67
C GLU A 135 7.18 4.86 17.15
N ARG A 136 6.86 5.90 16.36
CA ARG A 136 6.76 5.80 14.89
C ARG A 136 8.04 5.38 14.18
N ASN A 137 9.21 5.66 14.75
CA ASN A 137 10.50 5.26 14.18
C ASN A 137 10.79 3.75 14.33
N GLN A 138 10.00 3.03 15.14
CA GLN A 138 10.10 1.58 15.35
C GLN A 138 9.22 0.79 14.38
N GLY A 139 8.26 1.44 13.70
CA GLY A 139 7.32 0.82 12.77
C GLY A 139 5.89 1.35 12.93
N ALA A 140 4.94 0.63 12.35
CA ALA A 140 3.52 0.98 12.44
C ALA A 140 2.97 0.70 13.84
N ILE A 141 2.45 1.74 14.51
CA ILE A 141 1.74 1.61 15.79
C ILE A 141 0.33 1.09 15.50
N VAL A 142 0.02 -0.11 16.00
CA VAL A 142 -1.26 -0.79 15.78
C VAL A 142 -2.08 -0.99 17.06
N ALA A 143 -1.63 -0.40 18.16
CA ALA A 143 -2.37 -0.38 19.42
C ALA A 143 -2.17 0.93 20.17
N THR A 144 -3.26 1.49 20.69
CA THR A 144 -3.32 2.63 21.60
C THR A 144 -4.19 2.26 22.81
N PRO A 145 -4.27 3.07 23.87
CA PRO A 145 -5.19 2.77 24.97
C PRO A 145 -6.66 2.72 24.58
N GLU A 146 -7.05 3.27 23.41
CA GLU A 146 -8.43 3.41 22.95
C GLU A 146 -8.81 2.47 21.82
N MET A 147 -7.83 1.98 21.03
CA MET A 147 -8.07 1.13 19.86
C MET A 147 -6.90 0.22 19.52
N LEU A 148 -7.18 -0.83 18.75
CA LEU A 148 -6.16 -1.70 18.16
C LEU A 148 -6.57 -2.21 16.78
N ALA A 149 -5.56 -2.66 16.00
CA ALA A 149 -5.75 -3.49 14.83
C ALA A 149 -5.08 -4.85 15.03
N ILE A 150 -5.78 -5.90 14.65
CA ILE A 150 -5.26 -7.27 14.56
C ILE A 150 -4.88 -7.53 13.11
N HIS A 151 -3.60 -7.75 12.88
CA HIS A 151 -3.04 -8.21 11.62
C HIS A 151 -2.56 -9.64 11.81
N TRP A 152 -3.35 -10.60 11.35
CA TRP A 152 -3.11 -12.01 11.63
C TRP A 152 -1.75 -12.51 11.13
N GLU A 153 -1.20 -11.95 10.05
CA GLU A 153 0.14 -12.28 9.56
C GLU A 153 1.27 -11.99 10.55
N ALA A 154 1.03 -11.08 11.49
CA ALA A 154 1.97 -10.76 12.58
C ALA A 154 1.81 -11.69 13.81
N LEU A 155 0.74 -12.47 13.84
CA LEU A 155 0.25 -13.17 15.03
C LEU A 155 0.15 -14.68 14.82
N LEU A 156 0.86 -15.24 13.83
CA LEU A 156 0.79 -16.67 13.57
C LEU A 156 2.11 -17.24 13.01
N LEU A 157 2.26 -18.54 13.20
CA LEU A 157 3.22 -19.40 12.50
C LEU A 157 2.43 -20.45 11.71
N TYR A 158 2.95 -20.85 10.55
CA TYR A 158 2.30 -21.91 9.77
C TYR A 158 3.31 -22.94 9.24
N PRO A 159 2.88 -24.20 9.02
CA PRO A 159 3.78 -25.26 8.58
C PRO A 159 4.23 -25.05 7.12
N ALA A 160 5.52 -25.18 6.85
CA ALA A 160 6.08 -25.21 5.51
C ALA A 160 5.59 -26.42 4.70
N GLY A 161 5.63 -26.32 3.38
CA GLY A 161 5.31 -27.43 2.46
C GLY A 161 3.85 -27.50 2.01
N PHE A 162 3.02 -26.52 2.36
CA PHE A 162 1.60 -26.45 2.00
C PHE A 162 1.26 -25.14 1.30
N TYR A 163 0.22 -25.16 0.46
CA TYR A 163 -0.41 -23.95 -0.04
C TYR A 163 -1.19 -23.27 1.09
N ALA A 164 -1.20 -21.95 1.12
CA ALA A 164 -1.88 -21.17 2.17
C ALA A 164 -3.37 -21.53 2.30
N HIS A 165 -4.11 -21.64 1.19
CA HIS A 165 -5.51 -22.03 1.18
C HIS A 165 -5.77 -23.48 1.64
N ARG A 166 -4.72 -24.30 1.87
CA ARG A 166 -4.81 -25.67 2.38
C ARG A 166 -4.51 -25.82 3.87
N VAL A 167 -4.14 -24.74 4.54
CA VAL A 167 -3.88 -24.71 5.99
C VAL A 167 -5.07 -24.02 6.67
N ILE A 168 -5.78 -24.74 7.53
CA ILE A 168 -7.00 -24.24 8.21
C ILE A 168 -6.65 -23.82 9.62
N PHE A 169 -7.09 -22.62 9.99
CA PHE A 169 -7.01 -22.06 11.33
C PHE A 169 -8.39 -21.97 11.96
N ARG A 170 -8.46 -22.06 13.30
CA ARG A 170 -9.60 -21.68 14.11
C ARG A 170 -9.16 -20.56 15.04
N PRO A 171 -9.36 -19.29 14.64
CA PRO A 171 -8.91 -18.16 15.44
C PRO A 171 -9.87 -17.82 16.58
N SER A 172 -9.31 -17.32 17.68
CA SER A 172 -10.03 -16.63 18.75
C SER A 172 -9.23 -15.39 19.20
N LEU A 173 -9.95 -14.39 19.72
CA LEU A 173 -9.40 -13.11 20.10
C LEU A 173 -9.97 -12.64 21.44
N ALA A 174 -9.10 -12.40 22.42
CA ALA A 174 -9.48 -11.74 23.66
C ALA A 174 -9.22 -10.23 23.54
N LEU A 175 -10.25 -9.44 23.84
CA LEU A 175 -10.25 -7.97 23.80
C LEU A 175 -10.44 -7.38 25.20
N PRO A 176 -10.05 -6.12 25.44
CA PRO A 176 -10.40 -5.41 26.65
C PRO A 176 -11.93 -5.42 26.88
N PRO A 177 -12.40 -5.44 28.15
CA PRO A 177 -13.83 -5.43 28.45
C PRO A 177 -14.57 -4.28 27.76
N ASP A 178 -15.78 -4.55 27.27
CA ASP A 178 -16.69 -3.60 26.63
C ASP A 178 -16.22 -3.02 25.29
N TRP A 179 -15.08 -3.45 24.76
CA TRP A 179 -14.64 -3.06 23.43
C TRP A 179 -15.52 -3.71 22.36
N LYS A 180 -15.75 -2.95 21.28
CA LYS A 180 -16.41 -3.44 20.06
C LYS A 180 -15.36 -3.66 18.98
N PHE A 181 -15.68 -4.53 18.03
CA PHE A 181 -14.79 -4.84 16.91
C PHE A 181 -15.56 -4.96 15.59
N ALA A 182 -14.82 -4.86 14.49
CA ALA A 182 -15.27 -5.13 13.14
C ALA A 182 -14.17 -5.81 12.33
N GLY A 183 -14.56 -6.56 11.31
CA GLY A 183 -13.71 -7.27 10.37
C GLY A 183 -14.47 -8.32 9.60
N ALA A 184 -13.85 -8.91 8.57
CA ALA A 184 -14.49 -9.82 7.65
C ALA A 184 -14.76 -11.23 8.25
N LEU A 185 -14.06 -11.63 9.32
CA LEU A 185 -14.23 -12.96 9.91
C LEU A 185 -15.59 -13.14 10.58
N GLU A 186 -16.27 -14.23 10.26
CA GLU A 186 -17.56 -14.57 10.85
C GLU A 186 -17.39 -15.10 12.29
N SER A 187 -17.95 -14.36 13.27
CA SER A 187 -17.99 -14.78 14.68
C SER A 187 -18.97 -15.92 14.90
N THR A 188 -18.56 -16.91 15.68
CA THR A 188 -19.43 -18.02 16.14
C THR A 188 -20.01 -17.77 17.53
N GLY A 189 -19.62 -16.72 18.21
CA GLY A 189 -20.08 -16.32 19.53
C GLY A 189 -18.97 -15.77 20.43
N GLU A 190 -19.38 -15.21 21.54
CA GLU A 190 -18.51 -14.64 22.57
C GLU A 190 -18.60 -15.48 23.85
N ALA A 191 -17.46 -15.69 24.51
CA ALA A 191 -17.37 -16.33 25.83
C ALA A 191 -16.58 -15.41 26.77
N GLY A 192 -17.29 -14.55 27.48
CA GLY A 192 -16.66 -13.49 28.29
C GLY A 192 -15.99 -12.43 27.40
N ALA A 193 -14.69 -12.23 27.54
CA ALA A 193 -13.89 -11.30 26.72
C ALA A 193 -13.33 -11.95 25.44
N GLU A 194 -13.54 -13.26 25.24
CA GLU A 194 -13.04 -14.01 24.07
C GLU A 194 -14.09 -14.07 22.96
N VAL A 195 -13.72 -13.63 21.78
CA VAL A 195 -14.48 -13.79 20.54
C VAL A 195 -13.92 -15.00 19.78
N ARG A 196 -14.80 -15.90 19.32
CA ARG A 196 -14.44 -17.07 18.52
C ARG A 196 -14.94 -16.94 17.11
N PHE A 197 -14.12 -17.33 16.14
CA PHE A 197 -14.46 -17.26 14.73
C PHE A 197 -14.63 -18.66 14.11
N LYS A 198 -15.32 -18.74 12.97
CA LYS A 198 -15.38 -19.96 12.17
C LYS A 198 -13.98 -20.38 11.72
N PRO A 199 -13.72 -21.69 11.52
CA PRO A 199 -12.51 -22.13 10.86
C PRO A 199 -12.38 -21.51 9.47
N VAL A 200 -11.19 -21.01 9.16
CA VAL A 200 -10.87 -20.28 7.93
C VAL A 200 -9.49 -20.72 7.41
N ASN A 201 -9.28 -20.69 6.12
CA ASN A 201 -7.95 -20.96 5.56
C ASN A 201 -6.98 -19.80 5.82
N LEU A 202 -5.67 -20.09 5.75
CA LEU A 202 -4.62 -19.11 6.06
C LEU A 202 -4.66 -17.88 5.14
N GLU A 203 -5.02 -18.04 3.86
CA GLU A 203 -5.08 -16.91 2.92
C GLU A 203 -6.19 -15.92 3.33
N GLU A 204 -7.37 -16.44 3.61
CA GLU A 204 -8.51 -15.66 4.06
C GLU A 204 -8.28 -15.07 5.47
N LEU A 205 -7.65 -15.83 6.39
CA LEU A 205 -7.32 -15.34 7.73
C LEU A 205 -6.44 -14.09 7.66
N ILE A 206 -5.34 -14.15 6.91
CA ILE A 206 -4.41 -13.02 6.77
C ILE A 206 -5.09 -11.83 6.06
N ASP A 207 -6.02 -12.09 5.17
CA ASP A 207 -6.78 -11.06 4.45
C ASP A 207 -7.99 -10.50 5.24
N SER A 208 -8.10 -10.81 6.52
CA SER A 208 -9.23 -10.44 7.36
C SER A 208 -8.79 -9.73 8.65
N PRO A 209 -8.19 -8.54 8.59
CA PRO A 209 -7.82 -7.79 9.77
C PRO A 209 -9.04 -7.45 10.62
N ILE A 210 -8.81 -7.13 11.90
CA ILE A 210 -9.86 -6.71 12.83
C ILE A 210 -9.47 -5.37 13.42
N TYR A 211 -10.38 -4.39 13.38
CA TYR A 211 -10.29 -3.17 14.16
C TYR A 211 -11.17 -3.26 15.39
N ALA A 212 -10.63 -2.95 16.55
CA ALA A 212 -11.37 -2.93 17.81
C ALA A 212 -11.06 -1.66 18.60
N GLY A 213 -12.05 -1.18 19.36
CA GLY A 213 -11.88 0.02 20.16
C GLY A 213 -12.95 0.23 21.22
N ARG A 214 -12.59 1.05 22.21
CA ARG A 214 -13.50 1.54 23.24
C ARG A 214 -14.58 2.44 22.64
N TYR A 215 -14.20 3.31 21.71
CA TYR A 215 -15.08 4.21 20.98
C TYR A 215 -15.27 3.63 19.58
N PHE A 216 -16.42 3.03 19.36
CA PHE A 216 -16.76 2.31 18.15
C PHE A 216 -18.12 2.76 17.61
N LYS A 217 -18.22 2.94 16.29
CA LYS A 217 -19.48 3.23 15.61
C LYS A 217 -19.56 2.51 14.28
N ARG A 218 -20.62 1.73 14.08
CA ARG A 218 -20.95 1.07 12.79
C ARG A 218 -22.07 1.84 12.11
N ILE A 219 -21.89 2.12 10.81
CA ILE A 219 -22.92 2.75 9.96
C ILE A 219 -23.15 1.85 8.77
N ASP A 220 -24.41 1.49 8.51
CA ASP A 220 -24.82 0.80 7.30
C ASP A 220 -24.78 1.78 6.12
N LEU A 221 -23.92 1.48 5.13
CA LEU A 221 -23.75 2.32 3.93
C LEU A 221 -24.69 1.94 2.80
N ASP A 222 -25.31 0.73 2.83
CA ASP A 222 -26.26 0.27 1.81
C ASP A 222 -27.51 -0.37 2.45
N PRO A 223 -28.31 0.42 3.17
CA PRO A 223 -29.45 -0.10 3.92
C PRO A 223 -30.45 -0.85 3.04
N GLY A 224 -30.69 -2.12 3.38
CA GLY A 224 -31.61 -2.99 2.66
C GLY A 224 -31.00 -3.74 1.48
N ALA A 225 -29.71 -3.58 1.21
CA ALA A 225 -29.00 -4.41 0.24
C ALA A 225 -28.93 -5.87 0.70
N LYS A 226 -28.88 -6.79 -0.27
CA LYS A 226 -28.69 -8.22 0.01
C LYS A 226 -27.30 -8.51 0.57
N VAL A 227 -26.29 -7.77 0.09
CA VAL A 227 -24.90 -7.86 0.53
C VAL A 227 -24.58 -6.55 1.26
N PRO A 228 -24.45 -6.57 2.60
CA PRO A 228 -24.29 -5.35 3.39
C PRO A 228 -22.90 -4.76 3.25
N VAL A 229 -22.84 -3.43 3.37
CA VAL A 229 -21.58 -2.67 3.41
C VAL A 229 -21.60 -1.74 4.60
N PHE A 230 -20.57 -1.80 5.43
CA PHE A 230 -20.49 -1.05 6.67
C PHE A 230 -19.33 -0.07 6.68
N LEU A 231 -19.51 1.07 7.34
CA LEU A 231 -18.45 1.93 7.79
C LEU A 231 -18.27 1.70 9.29
N ASP A 232 -17.17 1.05 9.64
CA ASP A 232 -16.80 0.70 11.00
C ASP A 232 -15.67 1.60 11.48
N MET A 233 -15.98 2.43 12.46
CA MET A 233 -15.07 3.46 12.94
C MET A 233 -14.63 3.18 14.37
N VAL A 234 -13.32 3.29 14.61
CA VAL A 234 -12.70 3.39 15.93
C VAL A 234 -12.01 4.74 16.06
N ALA A 235 -11.97 5.33 17.25
CA ALA A 235 -11.45 6.68 17.41
C ALA A 235 -10.74 6.89 18.76
N ASP A 236 -9.82 7.88 18.80
CA ASP A 236 -9.18 8.32 20.05
C ASP A 236 -10.20 8.94 21.01
N ASN A 237 -11.28 9.54 20.49
CA ASN A 237 -12.35 10.17 21.28
C ASN A 237 -13.72 9.91 20.63
N PRO A 238 -14.78 9.81 21.42
CA PRO A 238 -16.12 9.54 20.89
C PRO A 238 -16.63 10.64 19.95
N GLY A 239 -16.23 11.90 20.16
CA GLY A 239 -16.62 13.02 19.30
C GLY A 239 -16.05 12.95 17.88
N ASN A 240 -14.96 12.20 17.66
CA ASN A 240 -14.37 12.03 16.33
C ASN A 240 -15.24 11.13 15.42
N LEU A 241 -16.15 10.33 15.99
CA LEU A 241 -17.04 9.40 15.27
C LEU A 241 -18.27 10.10 14.64
N GLU A 242 -18.43 11.41 14.85
CA GLU A 242 -19.62 12.12 14.42
C GLU A 242 -19.44 12.80 13.06
N GLY A 243 -19.97 12.14 12.01
CA GLY A 243 -20.10 12.73 10.67
C GLY A 243 -21.48 13.32 10.44
N THR A 244 -21.57 14.38 9.63
CA THR A 244 -22.85 14.95 9.19
C THR A 244 -23.59 14.00 8.25
N PRO A 245 -24.92 14.12 8.09
CA PRO A 245 -25.68 13.31 7.12
C PRO A 245 -25.13 13.40 5.70
N GLN A 246 -24.62 14.55 5.28
CA GLN A 246 -24.03 14.75 3.95
C GLN A 246 -22.73 13.99 3.78
N GLN A 247 -21.87 14.00 4.80
CA GLN A 247 -20.61 13.24 4.79
C GLN A 247 -20.87 11.73 4.73
N ILE A 248 -21.82 11.23 5.51
CA ILE A 248 -22.23 9.81 5.44
C ILE A 248 -22.86 9.48 4.08
N GLN A 249 -23.66 10.43 3.52
CA GLN A 249 -24.25 10.23 2.18
C GLN A 249 -23.18 10.11 1.09
N ALA A 250 -22.05 10.82 1.19
CA ALA A 250 -20.94 10.68 0.25
C ALA A 250 -20.32 9.27 0.32
N HIS A 251 -20.17 8.68 1.51
CA HIS A 251 -19.71 7.30 1.66
C HIS A 251 -20.73 6.29 1.10
N ARG A 252 -22.02 6.51 1.29
CA ARG A 252 -23.08 5.70 0.65
C ARG A 252 -23.03 5.78 -0.87
N ALA A 253 -22.84 7.01 -1.39
CA ALA A 253 -22.70 7.21 -2.83
C ALA A 253 -21.47 6.52 -3.41
N LEU A 254 -20.36 6.43 -2.66
CA LEU A 254 -19.17 5.66 -3.05
C LEU A 254 -19.54 4.21 -3.36
N VAL A 255 -20.27 3.53 -2.47
CA VAL A 255 -20.73 2.14 -2.65
C VAL A 255 -21.57 2.02 -3.90
N GLN A 256 -22.55 2.92 -4.09
CA GLN A 256 -23.44 2.91 -5.24
C GLN A 256 -22.71 3.17 -6.56
N GLN A 257 -21.73 4.07 -6.59
CA GLN A 257 -20.95 4.37 -7.79
C GLN A 257 -20.02 3.20 -8.16
N ALA A 258 -19.44 2.51 -7.19
CA ALA A 258 -18.65 1.30 -7.43
C ALA A 258 -19.52 0.18 -8.03
N TYR A 259 -20.73 -0.08 -7.51
CA TYR A 259 -21.65 -1.07 -8.09
C TYR A 259 -22.06 -0.73 -9.52
N LYS A 260 -22.34 0.55 -9.81
CA LYS A 260 -22.65 0.99 -11.17
C LYS A 260 -21.48 0.82 -12.13
N LEU A 261 -20.25 1.01 -11.63
CA LEU A 261 -19.03 0.85 -12.42
C LEU A 261 -18.78 -0.62 -12.75
N PHE A 262 -18.68 -1.49 -11.74
CA PHE A 262 -18.26 -2.87 -11.92
C PHE A 262 -19.43 -3.82 -12.24
N GLY A 263 -20.61 -3.57 -11.71
CA GLY A 263 -21.79 -4.42 -11.90
C GLY A 263 -21.73 -5.77 -11.17
N SER A 264 -20.82 -5.92 -10.23
CA SER A 264 -20.59 -7.14 -9.42
C SER A 264 -20.00 -6.79 -8.06
N HIS A 265 -19.92 -7.79 -7.19
CA HIS A 265 -19.16 -7.73 -5.94
C HIS A 265 -18.59 -9.12 -5.63
N HIS A 266 -17.47 -9.14 -4.85
CA HIS A 266 -16.70 -10.34 -4.57
C HIS A 266 -16.50 -10.55 -3.06
N TYR A 267 -17.55 -10.25 -2.28
CA TYR A 267 -17.60 -10.36 -0.82
C TYR A 267 -19.01 -10.71 -0.35
N ASP A 268 -19.12 -11.33 0.82
CA ASP A 268 -20.41 -11.60 1.50
C ASP A 268 -20.92 -10.37 2.24
N HIS A 269 -20.01 -9.56 2.75
CA HIS A 269 -20.19 -8.21 3.26
C HIS A 269 -18.88 -7.44 3.09
N TYR A 270 -18.92 -6.11 3.19
CA TYR A 270 -17.71 -5.31 3.13
C TYR A 270 -17.64 -4.33 4.32
N ASP A 271 -16.49 -4.32 5.01
CA ASP A 271 -16.24 -3.43 6.14
C ASP A 271 -15.17 -2.40 5.79
N PHE A 272 -15.57 -1.13 5.72
CA PHE A 272 -14.60 -0.02 5.75
C PHE A 272 -14.11 0.13 7.19
N LEU A 273 -12.95 -0.42 7.50
CA LEU A 273 -12.31 -0.33 8.81
C LEU A 273 -11.60 1.02 8.90
N MET A 274 -12.13 1.96 9.67
CA MET A 274 -11.61 3.31 9.75
C MET A 274 -11.13 3.65 11.16
N ALA A 275 -9.84 3.99 11.30
CA ALA A 275 -9.24 4.48 12.54
C ALA A 275 -9.06 5.99 12.49
N LEU A 276 -9.79 6.73 13.35
CA LEU A 276 -9.67 8.18 13.50
C LEU A 276 -8.71 8.51 14.64
N SER A 277 -7.41 8.56 14.31
CA SER A 277 -6.34 8.70 15.30
C SER A 277 -5.15 9.51 14.78
N ASP A 278 -4.55 10.29 15.67
CA ASP A 278 -3.29 10.96 15.39
C ASP A 278 -2.07 10.14 15.87
N GLU A 279 -2.28 9.05 16.63
CA GLU A 279 -1.22 8.14 17.10
C GLU A 279 -1.11 6.89 16.25
N PHE A 280 -2.22 6.26 15.93
CA PHE A 280 -2.28 5.07 15.07
C PHE A 280 -1.68 5.38 13.69
N THR A 281 -0.75 4.54 13.20
CA THR A 281 0.08 4.90 12.04
C THR A 281 -0.15 4.02 10.82
N PHE A 282 -1.32 3.49 10.66
CA PHE A 282 -1.67 2.69 9.50
C PHE A 282 -2.44 3.55 8.50
N ALA A 283 -2.00 3.63 7.24
CA ALA A 283 -2.63 4.50 6.23
C ALA A 283 -3.78 3.80 5.50
N GLY A 284 -3.50 2.98 4.52
CA GLY A 284 -4.47 2.22 3.73
C GLY A 284 -3.91 0.85 3.40
N ILE A 285 -4.74 -0.19 3.50
CA ILE A 285 -4.45 -1.53 2.97
C ILE A 285 -5.77 -2.17 2.55
N GLU A 286 -5.69 -2.76 1.39
CA GLU A 286 -6.79 -3.45 0.76
C GLU A 286 -6.94 -4.90 1.19
N HIS A 287 -8.19 -5.33 1.32
CA HIS A 287 -8.61 -6.70 1.55
C HIS A 287 -9.80 -7.06 0.66
N GLN A 288 -10.05 -8.36 0.48
CA GLN A 288 -11.16 -8.82 -0.37
C GLN A 288 -12.52 -8.32 0.14
N GLN A 289 -12.75 -8.40 1.44
CA GLN A 289 -14.01 -8.11 2.10
C GLN A 289 -13.94 -6.97 3.11
N SER A 290 -12.81 -6.25 3.14
CA SER A 290 -12.64 -5.05 3.97
C SER A 290 -11.58 -4.13 3.37
N GLY A 291 -11.46 -2.91 3.91
CA GLY A 291 -10.38 -1.98 3.61
C GLY A 291 -9.98 -1.24 4.87
N GLU A 292 -8.69 -1.24 5.19
CA GLU A 292 -8.15 -0.48 6.31
C GLU A 292 -7.96 0.98 5.90
N ASN A 293 -8.39 1.91 6.74
CA ASN A 293 -8.34 3.34 6.47
C ASN A 293 -7.92 4.11 7.73
N GLY A 294 -6.65 4.48 7.81
CA GLY A 294 -6.13 5.34 8.88
C GLY A 294 -6.31 6.82 8.52
N VAL A 295 -7.11 7.53 9.29
CA VAL A 295 -7.39 8.94 9.08
C VAL A 295 -7.14 9.76 10.34
N ARG A 296 -6.96 11.08 10.19
CA ARG A 296 -6.80 11.96 11.34
C ARG A 296 -8.08 12.04 12.17
N THR A 297 -7.93 12.36 13.45
CA THR A 297 -9.05 12.64 14.37
C THR A 297 -10.01 13.68 13.82
N THR A 298 -9.54 14.58 12.96
CA THR A 298 -10.33 15.68 12.36
C THR A 298 -11.01 15.32 11.04
N TYR A 299 -11.06 14.04 10.63
CA TYR A 299 -11.61 13.60 9.35
C TYR A 299 -12.99 14.19 9.02
N PHE A 300 -13.91 14.17 9.97
CA PHE A 300 -15.24 14.73 9.80
C PHE A 300 -15.31 16.23 10.14
N SER A 301 -14.60 16.68 11.17
CA SER A 301 -14.69 18.07 11.65
C SER A 301 -13.96 19.08 10.76
N ASP A 302 -12.95 18.65 10.00
CA ASP A 302 -12.20 19.49 9.05
C ASP A 302 -12.37 19.02 7.60
N TRP A 303 -13.59 18.62 7.27
CA TRP A 303 -13.95 17.97 6.00
C TRP A 303 -13.51 18.76 4.76
N ASP A 304 -13.73 20.09 4.76
CA ASP A 304 -13.48 20.90 3.59
C ASP A 304 -11.97 21.11 3.31
N ARG A 305 -11.13 21.01 4.36
CA ARG A 305 -9.67 21.17 4.25
C ARG A 305 -8.91 19.86 4.05
N GLN A 306 -9.58 18.72 4.05
CA GLN A 306 -8.95 17.41 3.87
C GLN A 306 -9.31 16.75 2.55
N GLN A 307 -9.77 17.52 1.56
CA GLN A 307 -10.18 16.99 0.26
C GLN A 307 -9.02 16.32 -0.48
N ALA A 308 -7.82 16.88 -0.42
CA ALA A 308 -6.64 16.28 -1.03
C ALA A 308 -6.36 14.87 -0.48
N TRP A 309 -6.41 14.70 0.85
CA TRP A 309 -6.21 13.39 1.47
C TRP A 309 -7.34 12.41 1.19
N ARG A 310 -8.60 12.86 1.24
CA ARG A 310 -9.76 12.02 0.93
C ARG A 310 -9.86 11.64 -0.54
N SER A 311 -9.13 12.33 -1.41
CA SER A 311 -9.29 12.15 -2.85
C SER A 311 -9.08 10.72 -3.31
N ASN A 312 -8.25 9.95 -2.61
CA ASN A 312 -7.90 8.61 -3.05
C ASN A 312 -7.65 7.59 -1.92
N LEU A 313 -8.04 7.79 -0.66
CA LEU A 313 -7.83 6.76 0.36
C LEU A 313 -9.00 5.76 0.39
N VAL A 314 -10.14 6.19 0.90
CA VAL A 314 -11.30 5.30 1.14
C VAL A 314 -11.82 4.67 -0.16
N SER A 315 -11.83 5.43 -1.25
CA SER A 315 -12.24 4.94 -2.57
C SER A 315 -11.20 3.99 -3.18
N HIS A 316 -9.92 4.24 -3.01
CA HIS A 316 -8.82 3.41 -3.49
C HIS A 316 -8.89 2.00 -2.85
N GLU A 317 -8.93 1.92 -1.52
CA GLU A 317 -9.00 0.65 -0.80
C GLU A 317 -10.28 -0.15 -1.16
N TYR A 318 -11.38 0.54 -1.45
CA TYR A 318 -12.61 -0.13 -1.86
C TYR A 318 -12.52 -0.73 -3.27
N ILE A 319 -11.93 0.01 -4.22
CA ILE A 319 -11.74 -0.46 -5.61
C ILE A 319 -10.89 -1.74 -5.65
N HIS A 320 -9.95 -1.89 -4.76
CA HIS A 320 -9.11 -3.07 -4.67
C HIS A 320 -9.88 -4.38 -4.44
N SER A 321 -11.09 -4.36 -3.89
CA SER A 321 -11.90 -5.58 -3.82
C SER A 321 -12.08 -6.23 -5.21
N TRP A 322 -12.15 -5.42 -6.29
CA TRP A 322 -12.20 -5.86 -7.68
C TRP A 322 -10.82 -5.95 -8.34
N ASP A 323 -10.00 -4.87 -8.24
CA ASP A 323 -8.66 -4.79 -8.83
C ASP A 323 -7.59 -5.06 -7.76
N GLY A 324 -6.89 -6.17 -7.91
CA GLY A 324 -5.83 -6.61 -6.99
C GLY A 324 -6.26 -7.77 -6.09
N LYS A 325 -7.46 -7.76 -5.52
CA LYS A 325 -7.93 -8.86 -4.65
C LYS A 325 -8.64 -9.94 -5.46
N PHE A 326 -9.74 -9.63 -6.11
CA PHE A 326 -10.42 -10.59 -6.98
C PHE A 326 -9.67 -10.78 -8.31
N ARG A 327 -9.51 -9.73 -9.12
CA ARG A 327 -8.64 -9.76 -10.30
C ARG A 327 -7.22 -9.45 -9.86
N ARG A 328 -6.38 -10.46 -9.85
CA ARG A 328 -5.01 -10.38 -9.29
C ARG A 328 -3.97 -10.63 -10.38
N PRO A 329 -2.86 -9.89 -10.45
CA PRO A 329 -1.73 -10.25 -11.30
C PRO A 329 -1.32 -11.70 -11.11
N ALA A 330 -1.15 -12.44 -12.21
CA ALA A 330 -0.84 -13.87 -12.14
C ALA A 330 0.51 -14.15 -11.45
N ASP A 331 1.44 -13.20 -11.51
CA ASP A 331 2.75 -13.26 -10.85
C ASP A 331 2.70 -12.91 -9.35
N GLN A 332 1.54 -12.50 -8.83
CA GLN A 332 1.27 -12.35 -7.40
C GLN A 332 0.43 -13.50 -6.81
N LEU A 333 0.01 -14.47 -7.63
CA LEU A 333 -0.65 -15.70 -7.16
C LEU A 333 0.41 -16.70 -6.68
N THR A 334 0.89 -16.54 -5.45
CA THR A 334 1.89 -17.41 -4.85
C THR A 334 1.25 -18.51 -4.01
N ALA A 335 1.97 -19.64 -3.84
CA ALA A 335 1.47 -20.77 -3.08
C ALA A 335 1.35 -20.48 -1.57
N ASN A 336 2.19 -19.61 -1.03
CA ASN A 336 2.15 -19.18 0.37
C ASN A 336 2.90 -17.85 0.56
N PHE A 337 2.85 -17.33 1.78
CA PHE A 337 3.38 -16.01 2.14
C PHE A 337 4.91 -15.95 2.28
N ASN A 338 5.65 -17.02 2.05
CA ASN A 338 7.13 -17.04 2.04
C ASN A 338 7.70 -17.18 0.63
N MET A 339 6.86 -17.33 -0.39
CA MET A 339 7.27 -17.25 -1.78
C MET A 339 7.31 -15.81 -2.25
N PRO A 340 8.37 -15.38 -2.97
CA PRO A 340 8.47 -14.01 -3.48
C PRO A 340 7.32 -13.64 -4.41
N LEU A 341 6.73 -12.47 -4.19
CA LEU A 341 5.82 -11.84 -5.14
C LEU A 341 6.62 -11.22 -6.30
N GLN A 342 6.02 -11.16 -7.47
CA GLN A 342 6.52 -10.40 -8.61
C GLN A 342 5.51 -9.30 -8.91
N ASP A 343 6.01 -8.09 -9.07
CA ASP A 343 5.19 -6.88 -9.07
C ASP A 343 5.03 -6.27 -10.47
N SER A 344 5.19 -7.07 -11.54
CA SER A 344 5.28 -6.56 -12.92
C SER A 344 4.05 -5.79 -13.41
N LEU A 345 2.90 -5.99 -12.77
CA LEU A 345 1.62 -5.37 -13.13
C LEU A 345 1.08 -4.40 -12.05
N LEU A 346 1.93 -3.87 -11.15
CA LEU A 346 1.50 -2.87 -10.18
C LEU A 346 0.97 -1.59 -10.84
N TRP A 347 1.36 -1.27 -12.06
CA TRP A 347 0.77 -0.17 -12.82
C TRP A 347 -0.71 -0.42 -13.20
N VAL A 348 -1.20 -1.68 -13.15
CA VAL A 348 -2.62 -2.04 -13.18
C VAL A 348 -3.15 -2.06 -11.76
N TYR A 349 -2.64 -2.96 -10.92
CA TYR A 349 -3.09 -3.17 -9.54
C TYR A 349 -3.26 -1.85 -8.77
N GLU A 350 -2.26 -0.98 -8.82
CA GLU A 350 -2.23 0.30 -8.10
C GLU A 350 -2.56 1.50 -8.98
N GLY A 351 -2.03 1.47 -10.21
CA GLY A 351 -2.23 2.60 -11.13
C GLY A 351 -3.67 2.74 -11.63
N ALA A 352 -4.35 1.63 -11.97
CA ALA A 352 -5.76 1.67 -12.34
C ALA A 352 -6.64 1.91 -11.11
N THR A 353 -6.28 1.33 -9.96
CA THR A 353 -6.99 1.59 -8.71
C THR A 353 -6.86 3.06 -8.29
N SER A 354 -5.70 3.70 -8.46
CA SER A 354 -5.54 5.15 -8.24
C SER A 354 -6.45 5.97 -9.17
N TYR A 355 -6.48 5.63 -10.44
CA TYR A 355 -7.39 6.26 -11.41
C TYR A 355 -8.86 6.12 -10.99
N TRP A 356 -9.31 4.89 -10.71
CA TRP A 356 -10.69 4.63 -10.32
C TRP A 356 -11.03 5.20 -8.94
N GLY A 357 -10.10 5.18 -7.99
CA GLY A 357 -10.27 5.78 -6.67
C GLY A 357 -10.61 7.27 -6.78
N HIS A 358 -9.87 8.02 -7.60
CA HIS A 358 -10.14 9.41 -7.88
C HIS A 358 -11.47 9.61 -8.62
N VAL A 359 -11.74 8.83 -9.67
CA VAL A 359 -12.97 8.95 -10.46
C VAL A 359 -14.21 8.64 -9.62
N VAL A 360 -14.21 7.53 -8.89
CA VAL A 360 -15.37 7.11 -8.07
C VAL A 360 -15.51 8.01 -6.85
N GLY A 361 -14.41 8.48 -6.26
CA GLY A 361 -14.42 9.47 -5.18
C GLY A 361 -15.08 10.80 -5.57
N ALA A 362 -14.78 11.31 -6.78
CA ALA A 362 -15.44 12.48 -7.35
C ALA A 362 -16.92 12.22 -7.66
N ARG A 363 -17.25 11.08 -8.30
CA ARG A 363 -18.63 10.66 -8.60
C ARG A 363 -19.49 10.52 -7.35
N ALA A 364 -18.88 10.12 -6.24
CA ALA A 364 -19.56 9.96 -4.95
C ALA A 364 -19.73 11.27 -4.17
N GLY A 365 -19.02 12.33 -4.55
CA GLY A 365 -19.00 13.60 -3.80
C GLY A 365 -18.14 13.56 -2.52
N LEU A 366 -17.21 12.58 -2.42
CA LEU A 366 -16.19 12.59 -1.36
C LEU A 366 -15.23 13.77 -1.53
N VAL A 367 -15.00 14.16 -2.79
CA VAL A 367 -14.18 15.32 -3.16
C VAL A 367 -14.90 16.09 -4.25
N GLU A 368 -14.81 17.41 -4.21
CA GLU A 368 -15.35 18.25 -5.28
C GLU A 368 -14.59 18.07 -6.59
N VAL A 369 -15.31 18.07 -7.72
CA VAL A 369 -14.72 17.89 -9.07
C VAL A 369 -13.63 18.93 -9.36
N SER A 370 -13.80 20.18 -8.86
CA SER A 370 -12.78 21.23 -8.99
C SER A 370 -11.47 20.85 -8.27
N GLN A 371 -11.57 20.35 -7.05
CA GLN A 371 -10.42 19.88 -6.26
C GLN A 371 -9.76 18.64 -6.89
N MET A 372 -10.57 17.75 -7.46
CA MET A 372 -10.04 16.58 -8.17
C MET A 372 -9.22 16.98 -9.41
N ARG A 373 -9.65 17.98 -10.17
CA ARG A 373 -8.87 18.55 -11.28
C ARG A 373 -7.58 19.20 -10.82
N ASP A 374 -7.63 19.92 -9.72
CA ASP A 374 -6.44 20.55 -9.14
C ASP A 374 -5.45 19.49 -8.64
N GLY A 375 -5.93 18.37 -8.07
CA GLY A 375 -5.13 17.20 -7.72
C GLY A 375 -4.46 16.57 -8.94
N LEU A 376 -5.21 16.39 -10.03
CA LEU A 376 -4.65 15.88 -11.30
C LEU A 376 -3.61 16.85 -11.87
N ALA A 377 -3.79 18.17 -11.72
CA ALA A 377 -2.76 19.17 -12.11
C ALA A 377 -1.47 19.00 -11.29
N ALA A 378 -1.60 18.77 -9.99
CA ALA A 378 -0.46 18.55 -9.10
C ALA A 378 0.29 17.25 -9.47
N THR A 379 -0.44 16.16 -9.73
CA THR A 379 0.12 14.88 -10.21
C THR A 379 0.86 15.06 -11.54
N ALA A 380 0.24 15.72 -12.51
CA ALA A 380 0.84 15.99 -13.81
C ALA A 380 2.13 16.80 -13.69
N ALA A 381 2.13 17.87 -12.90
CA ALA A 381 3.29 18.72 -12.68
C ALA A 381 4.42 18.00 -11.95
N LEU A 382 4.08 17.15 -10.98
CA LEU A 382 5.06 16.34 -10.25
C LEU A 382 5.89 15.50 -11.22
N TYR A 383 5.23 14.78 -12.13
CA TYR A 383 5.90 13.89 -13.09
C TYR A 383 6.54 14.66 -14.25
N ASP A 384 5.99 15.82 -14.65
CA ASP A 384 6.60 16.69 -15.66
C ASP A 384 7.96 17.24 -15.21
N HIS A 385 8.16 17.42 -13.89
CA HIS A 385 9.40 17.91 -13.28
C HIS A 385 10.35 16.80 -12.78
N ARG A 386 9.94 15.53 -12.80
CA ARG A 386 10.79 14.41 -12.37
C ARG A 386 11.65 13.90 -13.52
N ILE A 387 12.92 14.30 -13.54
CA ILE A 387 13.86 13.88 -14.59
C ILE A 387 14.36 12.44 -14.44
N GLY A 388 14.09 11.76 -13.33
CA GLY A 388 14.45 10.37 -13.09
C GLY A 388 13.93 9.39 -14.15
N ARG A 389 12.85 9.75 -14.86
CA ARG A 389 12.35 9.00 -16.02
C ARG A 389 13.38 8.83 -17.14
N SER A 390 14.36 9.72 -17.24
CA SER A 390 15.42 9.65 -18.25
C SER A 390 16.33 8.42 -18.11
N TRP A 391 16.44 7.84 -16.92
CA TRP A 391 17.25 6.66 -16.67
C TRP A 391 16.45 5.42 -16.22
N ARG A 392 15.30 5.64 -15.56
CA ARG A 392 14.48 4.57 -14.98
C ARG A 392 13.06 4.62 -15.55
N SER A 393 12.62 3.56 -16.21
CA SER A 393 11.26 3.44 -16.76
C SER A 393 10.20 3.32 -15.66
N LEU A 394 8.93 3.57 -16.00
CA LEU A 394 7.83 3.31 -15.06
C LEU A 394 7.73 1.82 -14.70
N GLN A 395 7.90 0.93 -15.70
CA GLN A 395 7.90 -0.51 -15.46
C GLN A 395 8.91 -0.93 -14.40
N ASP A 396 10.10 -0.32 -14.36
CA ASP A 396 11.09 -0.67 -13.34
C ASP A 396 10.70 -0.19 -11.94
N THR A 397 9.91 0.88 -11.83
CA THR A 397 9.44 1.37 -10.52
C THR A 397 8.49 0.41 -9.80
N THR A 398 7.90 -0.56 -10.50
CA THR A 398 7.12 -1.63 -9.87
C THR A 398 7.95 -2.51 -8.93
N ASN A 399 9.29 -2.48 -9.05
CA ASN A 399 10.20 -3.17 -8.13
C ASN A 399 10.56 -2.34 -6.88
N GLU A 400 10.12 -1.08 -6.80
CA GLU A 400 10.51 -0.17 -5.72
C GLU A 400 10.11 -0.66 -4.33
N PRO A 401 8.94 -1.27 -4.10
CA PRO A 401 8.59 -1.80 -2.79
C PRO A 401 9.61 -2.83 -2.27
N ILE A 402 10.19 -3.62 -3.17
CA ILE A 402 11.23 -4.60 -2.83
C ILE A 402 12.58 -3.93 -2.62
N ILE A 403 12.93 -2.94 -3.46
CA ILE A 403 14.23 -2.25 -3.42
C ILE A 403 14.40 -1.46 -2.13
N THR A 404 13.42 -0.63 -1.79
CA THR A 404 13.51 0.27 -0.63
C THR A 404 12.77 -0.25 0.60
N GLN A 405 11.87 -1.21 0.43
CA GLN A 405 10.94 -1.63 1.49
C GLN A 405 10.20 -0.42 2.09
N ARG A 406 9.75 0.48 1.21
CA ARG A 406 9.02 1.73 1.53
C ARG A 406 9.80 2.70 2.42
N ARG A 407 11.13 2.64 2.43
CA ARG A 407 11.97 3.62 3.14
C ARG A 407 12.06 4.92 2.35
N PRO A 408 12.10 6.07 3.04
CA PRO A 408 12.25 7.36 2.39
C PRO A 408 13.52 7.46 1.52
N LEU A 409 13.39 8.08 0.36
CA LEU A 409 14.49 8.33 -0.58
C LEU A 409 15.02 9.76 -0.40
N GLY A 410 16.35 9.94 -0.54
CA GLY A 410 16.99 11.25 -0.44
C GLY A 410 16.75 12.15 -1.67
N TRP A 411 16.62 11.56 -2.84
CA TRP A 411 16.47 12.25 -4.13
C TRP A 411 15.35 11.62 -4.97
N VAL A 412 14.13 11.64 -4.43
CA VAL A 412 12.97 10.94 -5.03
C VAL A 412 12.70 11.38 -6.48
N SER A 413 12.97 12.65 -6.83
CA SER A 413 12.80 13.18 -8.19
C SER A 413 13.77 12.59 -9.22
N TRP A 414 14.91 12.04 -8.77
CA TRP A 414 15.90 11.35 -9.59
C TRP A 414 15.84 9.83 -9.41
N GLN A 415 15.81 9.34 -8.17
CA GLN A 415 15.80 7.91 -7.88
C GLN A 415 14.52 7.23 -8.35
N ARG A 416 13.40 7.97 -8.42
CA ARG A 416 12.02 7.49 -8.56
C ARG A 416 11.63 6.57 -7.39
N ALA A 417 10.37 6.60 -7.04
CA ALA A 417 9.80 5.76 -6.01
C ALA A 417 8.72 4.83 -6.61
N GLU A 418 7.61 4.71 -5.96
CA GLU A 418 6.45 3.94 -6.36
C GLU A 418 5.61 4.72 -7.39
N ASP A 419 6.25 5.20 -8.47
CA ASP A 419 5.61 6.07 -9.46
C ASP A 419 4.49 5.36 -10.25
N TYR A 420 4.44 4.03 -10.18
CA TYR A 420 3.37 3.21 -10.79
C TYR A 420 1.97 3.52 -10.23
N TYR A 421 1.83 4.14 -9.05
CA TYR A 421 0.56 4.67 -8.55
C TYR A 421 0.09 5.86 -9.40
N SER A 422 0.73 6.99 -9.24
CA SER A 422 0.23 8.26 -9.78
C SER A 422 0.65 8.51 -11.24
N GLU A 423 1.83 8.08 -11.69
CA GLU A 423 2.13 8.08 -13.13
C GLU A 423 1.32 6.98 -13.85
N GLY A 424 1.05 5.85 -13.16
CA GLY A 424 0.12 4.83 -13.61
C GLY A 424 -1.29 5.38 -13.84
N GLU A 425 -1.79 6.21 -12.91
CA GLU A 425 -3.06 6.94 -13.06
C GLU A 425 -3.10 7.77 -14.36
N LEU A 426 -2.01 8.50 -14.69
CA LEU A 426 -1.93 9.27 -15.93
C LEU A 426 -1.99 8.39 -17.18
N ILE A 427 -1.41 7.18 -17.12
CA ILE A 427 -1.50 6.20 -18.22
C ILE A 427 -2.94 5.71 -18.39
N TRP A 428 -3.66 5.46 -17.30
CA TRP A 428 -5.05 5.01 -17.37
C TRP A 428 -6.00 6.13 -17.82
N LEU A 429 -5.77 7.38 -17.43
CA LEU A 429 -6.45 8.54 -18.01
C LEU A 429 -6.17 8.65 -19.52
N ASP A 430 -4.93 8.37 -19.92
CA ASP A 430 -4.53 8.38 -21.33
C ASP A 430 -5.27 7.27 -22.12
N ALA A 431 -5.42 6.07 -21.53
CA ALA A 431 -6.17 4.99 -22.11
C ALA A 431 -7.68 5.31 -22.21
N ASP A 432 -8.30 5.88 -21.15
CA ASP A 432 -9.72 6.27 -21.18
C ASP A 432 -10.01 7.30 -22.28
N THR A 433 -9.21 8.37 -22.31
CA THR A 433 -9.39 9.42 -23.31
C THR A 433 -9.10 8.93 -24.74
N LYS A 434 -8.21 7.94 -24.90
CA LYS A 434 -7.97 7.28 -26.20
C LYS A 434 -9.17 6.43 -26.63
N ILE A 435 -9.78 5.67 -25.73
CA ILE A 435 -11.02 4.91 -26.01
C ILE A 435 -12.13 5.87 -26.42
N ARG A 436 -12.33 6.96 -25.68
CA ARG A 436 -13.35 7.99 -25.97
C ARG A 436 -13.11 8.63 -27.34
N GLU A 437 -11.86 9.03 -27.63
CA GLU A 437 -11.49 9.62 -28.92
C GLU A 437 -11.82 8.67 -30.11
N LEU A 438 -11.39 7.41 -30.01
CA LEU A 438 -11.57 6.43 -31.09
C LEU A 438 -13.02 5.99 -31.28
N SER A 439 -13.80 5.94 -30.19
CA SER A 439 -15.22 5.53 -30.25
C SER A 439 -16.19 6.69 -30.52
N GLY A 440 -15.70 7.95 -30.57
CA GLY A 440 -16.56 9.14 -30.62
C GLY A 440 -17.37 9.28 -29.33
N ASP A 441 -16.73 9.11 -28.18
CA ASP A 441 -17.25 9.19 -26.81
C ASP A 441 -18.39 8.17 -26.48
N LYS A 442 -18.52 7.08 -27.29
CA LYS A 442 -19.51 6.01 -27.08
C LYS A 442 -19.02 4.91 -26.14
N ARG A 443 -17.72 4.79 -25.92
CA ARG A 443 -17.05 3.84 -25.05
C ARG A 443 -16.08 4.59 -24.16
N SER A 444 -15.81 4.00 -23.00
CA SER A 444 -14.91 4.55 -22.00
C SER A 444 -14.17 3.45 -21.25
N LEU A 445 -13.31 3.81 -20.34
CA LEU A 445 -12.66 2.86 -19.45
C LEU A 445 -13.65 2.22 -18.46
N ASP A 446 -14.85 2.79 -18.26
CA ASP A 446 -15.92 2.14 -17.47
C ASP A 446 -16.36 0.81 -18.12
N ASP A 447 -16.37 0.72 -19.48
CA ASP A 447 -16.64 -0.54 -20.19
C ASP A 447 -15.56 -1.58 -19.93
N PHE A 448 -14.29 -1.15 -19.85
CA PHE A 448 -13.17 -2.02 -19.49
C PHE A 448 -13.31 -2.50 -18.03
N ALA A 449 -13.56 -1.59 -17.08
CA ALA A 449 -13.73 -1.95 -15.68
C ALA A 449 -14.80 -3.03 -15.48
N ARG A 450 -15.96 -2.84 -16.11
CA ARG A 450 -17.05 -3.82 -16.04
C ARG A 450 -16.70 -5.15 -16.69
N GLY A 451 -16.06 -5.14 -17.85
CA GLY A 451 -15.73 -6.35 -18.61
C GLY A 451 -14.51 -7.10 -18.11
N PHE A 452 -13.62 -6.45 -17.36
CA PHE A 452 -12.37 -7.04 -16.89
C PHE A 452 -12.38 -7.32 -15.38
N PHE A 453 -12.78 -6.37 -14.56
CA PHE A 453 -12.84 -6.50 -13.10
C PHE A 453 -14.20 -6.98 -12.60
N GLY A 454 -15.31 -6.53 -13.22
CA GLY A 454 -16.68 -6.80 -12.81
C GLY A 454 -17.24 -8.17 -13.24
N VAL A 455 -16.38 -9.15 -13.55
CA VAL A 455 -16.78 -10.48 -14.03
C VAL A 455 -17.01 -11.45 -12.87
N GLN A 456 -17.82 -12.50 -13.09
CA GLN A 456 -18.04 -13.61 -12.13
C GLN A 456 -18.55 -13.13 -10.74
N ASP A 457 -19.64 -12.34 -10.76
CA ASP A 457 -20.29 -11.85 -9.55
C ASP A 457 -20.48 -12.94 -8.48
N GLY A 458 -20.16 -12.60 -7.22
CA GLY A 458 -20.23 -13.50 -6.06
C GLY A 458 -19.10 -14.51 -5.93
N ARG A 459 -18.11 -14.49 -6.81
CA ARG A 459 -16.93 -15.34 -6.68
C ARG A 459 -15.87 -14.67 -5.79
N HIS A 460 -15.35 -15.41 -4.82
CA HIS A 460 -14.32 -14.91 -3.89
C HIS A 460 -12.90 -15.35 -4.29
N GLU A 461 -12.73 -16.52 -4.93
CA GLU A 461 -11.40 -16.99 -5.30
C GLU A 461 -10.77 -16.06 -6.34
N PRO A 462 -9.50 -15.68 -6.15
CA PRO A 462 -8.81 -14.79 -7.06
C PRO A 462 -8.78 -15.32 -8.49
N LEU A 463 -8.99 -14.43 -9.46
CA LEU A 463 -8.89 -14.71 -10.87
C LEU A 463 -7.67 -14.00 -11.46
N GLY A 464 -6.62 -14.77 -11.75
CA GLY A 464 -5.35 -14.27 -12.26
C GLY A 464 -5.48 -13.59 -13.63
N TYR A 465 -4.60 -12.59 -13.88
CA TYR A 465 -4.47 -11.96 -15.19
C TYR A 465 -3.00 -11.64 -15.54
N THR A 466 -2.74 -11.54 -16.82
CA THR A 466 -1.44 -11.20 -17.42
C THR A 466 -1.53 -9.87 -18.16
N PHE A 467 -0.39 -9.32 -18.60
CA PHE A 467 -0.35 -8.16 -19.51
C PHE A 467 -1.20 -8.39 -20.77
N ARG A 468 -1.18 -9.62 -21.31
CA ARG A 468 -1.95 -9.96 -22.49
C ARG A 468 -3.46 -9.88 -22.23
N ASP A 469 -3.93 -10.36 -21.08
CA ASP A 469 -5.35 -10.29 -20.72
C ASP A 469 -5.84 -8.84 -20.62
N VAL A 470 -5.00 -7.93 -20.12
CA VAL A 470 -5.29 -6.48 -20.08
C VAL A 470 -5.42 -5.93 -21.52
N VAL A 471 -4.48 -6.25 -22.40
CA VAL A 471 -4.49 -5.82 -23.80
C VAL A 471 -5.71 -6.38 -24.54
N ASP A 472 -6.03 -7.64 -24.35
CA ASP A 472 -7.17 -8.31 -25.00
C ASP A 472 -8.50 -7.70 -24.52
N ALA A 473 -8.62 -7.36 -23.23
CA ALA A 473 -9.79 -6.70 -22.67
C ALA A 473 -9.97 -5.26 -23.19
N LEU A 474 -8.88 -4.48 -23.29
CA LEU A 474 -8.93 -3.15 -23.90
C LEU A 474 -9.34 -3.22 -25.38
N ASN A 475 -8.84 -4.20 -26.13
CA ASN A 475 -9.23 -4.45 -27.52
C ASN A 475 -10.72 -4.85 -27.67
N ALA A 476 -11.27 -5.56 -26.69
CA ALA A 476 -12.69 -5.91 -26.67
C ALA A 476 -13.58 -4.67 -26.50
N VAL A 477 -13.12 -3.66 -25.77
CA VAL A 477 -13.82 -2.36 -25.62
C VAL A 477 -13.67 -1.52 -26.87
N GLN A 478 -12.44 -1.32 -27.35
CA GLN A 478 -12.11 -0.51 -28.50
C GLN A 478 -10.86 -1.07 -29.19
N PRO A 479 -10.96 -1.62 -30.41
CA PRO A 479 -9.79 -2.12 -31.13
C PRO A 479 -8.75 -1.01 -31.38
N PHE A 480 -7.50 -1.27 -30.95
CA PHE A 480 -6.36 -0.38 -31.12
C PHE A 480 -5.06 -1.14 -30.81
N GLU A 481 -3.90 -0.59 -31.17
CA GLU A 481 -2.57 -1.17 -30.86
C GLU A 481 -2.20 -1.01 -29.37
N TRP A 482 -3.05 -1.54 -28.48
CA TRP A 482 -2.93 -1.34 -27.03
C TRP A 482 -1.61 -1.84 -26.46
N ALA A 483 -1.08 -2.94 -26.97
CA ALA A 483 0.21 -3.48 -26.49
C ALA A 483 1.34 -2.46 -26.69
N SER A 484 1.45 -1.92 -27.91
CA SER A 484 2.46 -0.90 -28.24
C SER A 484 2.22 0.41 -27.52
N PHE A 485 0.95 0.82 -27.37
CA PHE A 485 0.57 2.01 -26.63
C PHE A 485 1.00 1.96 -25.16
N LEU A 486 0.69 0.86 -24.47
CA LEU A 486 1.04 0.66 -23.07
C LEU A 486 2.57 0.53 -22.89
N ARG A 487 3.21 -0.30 -23.73
CA ARG A 487 4.67 -0.48 -23.62
C ARG A 487 5.45 0.81 -23.86
N ALA A 488 5.04 1.65 -24.80
CA ALA A 488 5.69 2.95 -25.02
C ALA A 488 5.67 3.85 -23.77
N ARG A 489 4.63 3.72 -22.92
CA ARG A 489 4.49 4.49 -21.67
C ARG A 489 5.21 3.85 -20.50
N LEU A 490 5.10 2.54 -20.38
CA LEU A 490 5.71 1.76 -19.31
C LEU A 490 7.24 1.71 -19.42
N ASP A 491 7.75 1.46 -20.64
CA ASP A 491 9.17 1.23 -20.89
C ASP A 491 9.89 2.51 -21.36
N GLY A 492 9.13 3.56 -21.68
CA GLY A 492 9.65 4.80 -22.23
C GLY A 492 10.55 5.58 -21.28
N HIS A 493 11.62 6.13 -21.82
CA HIS A 493 12.51 7.09 -21.18
C HIS A 493 12.38 8.44 -21.88
N GLY A 494 12.40 9.50 -21.17
CA GLY A 494 12.35 10.82 -21.77
C GLY A 494 11.90 11.86 -20.76
N PRO A 495 12.11 13.14 -21.05
CA PRO A 495 11.63 14.20 -20.17
C PRO A 495 10.11 14.28 -20.21
N GLY A 496 9.53 14.66 -19.09
CA GLY A 496 8.10 14.90 -18.96
C GLY A 496 7.26 13.64 -18.68
N ALA A 497 6.06 13.88 -18.19
CA ALA A 497 5.06 12.88 -17.90
C ALA A 497 4.23 12.52 -19.16
N PRO A 498 3.49 11.40 -19.16
CA PRO A 498 2.53 11.08 -20.23
C PRO A 498 1.27 11.97 -20.12
N LEU A 499 1.35 13.21 -20.61
CA LEU A 499 0.28 14.22 -20.51
C LEU A 499 -0.74 14.15 -21.64
N ASP A 500 -0.59 13.22 -22.60
CA ASP A 500 -1.51 13.08 -23.74
C ASP A 500 -2.97 12.87 -23.31
N GLY A 501 -3.19 12.14 -22.21
CA GLY A 501 -4.53 11.92 -21.64
C GLY A 501 -5.19 13.22 -21.17
N ILE A 502 -4.42 14.11 -20.55
CA ILE A 502 -4.89 15.44 -20.14
C ILE A 502 -5.25 16.27 -21.38
N ALA A 503 -4.38 16.29 -22.40
CA ALA A 503 -4.65 17.02 -23.62
C ALA A 503 -5.92 16.52 -24.34
N ARG A 504 -6.06 15.19 -24.49
CA ARG A 504 -7.27 14.58 -25.10
C ARG A 504 -8.54 14.77 -24.26
N SER A 505 -8.39 14.97 -22.95
CA SER A 505 -9.53 15.31 -22.09
C SER A 505 -10.04 16.75 -22.29
N GLY A 506 -9.35 17.56 -23.10
CA GLY A 506 -9.67 18.95 -23.38
C GLY A 506 -9.05 19.95 -22.39
N TRP A 507 -7.98 19.56 -21.70
CA TRP A 507 -7.30 20.37 -20.72
C TRP A 507 -5.78 20.39 -20.97
N LYS A 508 -5.09 21.39 -20.45
CA LYS A 508 -3.62 21.46 -20.49
C LYS A 508 -3.06 21.94 -19.17
N LEU A 509 -1.90 21.41 -18.78
CA LEU A 509 -1.13 21.86 -17.64
C LEU A 509 -0.53 23.25 -17.92
N VAL A 510 -0.71 24.16 -16.97
CA VAL A 510 -0.07 25.48 -16.94
C VAL A 510 0.39 25.79 -15.53
N TYR A 511 1.30 26.77 -15.41
CA TYR A 511 1.77 27.26 -14.11
C TYR A 511 1.34 28.73 -13.93
N THR A 512 0.82 29.05 -12.74
CA THR A 512 0.41 30.41 -12.37
C THR A 512 1.06 30.82 -11.05
N GLU A 513 0.99 32.10 -10.71
CA GLU A 513 1.55 32.62 -9.46
C GLU A 513 0.69 32.34 -8.23
N GLN A 514 -0.53 31.88 -8.41
CA GLN A 514 -1.47 31.60 -7.32
C GLN A 514 -1.69 30.09 -7.17
N PRO A 515 -1.55 29.52 -5.95
CA PRO A 515 -1.84 28.12 -5.69
C PRO A 515 -3.36 27.85 -5.76
N SER A 516 -3.73 26.66 -6.25
CA SER A 516 -5.10 26.14 -6.15
C SER A 516 -5.50 25.87 -4.69
N ASN A 517 -6.78 25.64 -4.43
CA ASN A 517 -7.22 25.27 -3.08
C ASN A 517 -6.68 23.89 -2.69
N PHE A 518 -6.67 22.93 -3.60
CA PHE A 518 -6.06 21.62 -3.38
C PHE A 518 -4.60 21.76 -2.95
N PHE A 519 -3.82 22.57 -3.64
CA PHE A 519 -2.40 22.78 -3.32
C PHE A 519 -2.20 23.40 -1.92
N LYS A 520 -3.05 24.37 -1.53
CA LYS A 520 -3.04 24.97 -0.19
C LYS A 520 -3.39 23.96 0.89
N ASP A 521 -4.38 23.09 0.63
CA ASP A 521 -4.80 22.04 1.56
C ASP A 521 -3.67 21.01 1.74
N GLU A 522 -2.96 20.63 0.65
CA GLU A 522 -1.78 19.80 0.70
C GLU A 522 -0.64 20.41 1.52
N GLU A 523 -0.32 21.70 1.28
CA GLU A 523 0.69 22.41 2.08
C GLU A 523 0.32 22.42 3.58
N ALA A 524 -0.92 22.70 3.89
CA ALA A 524 -1.42 22.73 5.28
C ALA A 524 -1.40 21.33 5.92
N TYR A 525 -1.82 20.30 5.17
CA TYR A 525 -1.82 18.93 5.64
C TYR A 525 -0.40 18.43 5.92
N ARG A 526 0.52 18.65 4.99
CA ARG A 526 1.93 18.24 5.09
C ARG A 526 2.76 19.15 5.99
N LYS A 527 2.23 20.31 6.40
CA LYS A 527 2.96 21.38 7.12
C LYS A 527 4.24 21.80 6.39
N VAL A 528 4.17 21.91 5.08
CA VAL A 528 5.27 22.27 4.18
C VAL A 528 4.81 23.37 3.24
N THR A 529 5.55 24.47 3.13
CA THR A 529 5.37 25.43 2.04
C THR A 529 6.16 24.93 0.84
N ASP A 530 5.50 24.74 -0.29
CA ASP A 530 6.06 24.05 -1.45
C ASP A 530 6.47 25.03 -2.57
N PHE A 531 7.77 25.05 -2.86
CA PHE A 531 8.40 25.82 -3.93
C PHE A 531 8.99 24.90 -5.01
N SER A 532 8.51 23.67 -5.12
CA SER A 532 9.08 22.65 -6.02
C SER A 532 9.13 23.10 -7.47
N TYR A 533 8.14 23.86 -7.93
CA TYR A 533 8.06 24.32 -9.32
C TYR A 533 8.71 25.68 -9.57
N SER A 534 9.18 26.36 -8.52
CA SER A 534 9.95 27.61 -8.57
C SER A 534 11.42 27.33 -8.28
N LEU A 535 11.80 27.28 -7.01
CA LEU A 535 13.19 27.09 -6.59
C LEU A 535 13.60 25.60 -6.56
N GLY A 536 12.63 24.67 -6.48
CA GLY A 536 12.88 23.23 -6.47
C GLY A 536 13.05 22.62 -5.08
N PHE A 537 12.34 23.10 -4.05
CA PHE A 537 12.29 22.49 -2.72
C PHE A 537 11.00 22.87 -1.98
N GLY A 538 10.69 22.11 -0.91
CA GLY A 538 9.73 22.51 0.11
C GLY A 538 10.43 22.97 1.38
N VAL A 539 9.71 23.73 2.24
CA VAL A 539 10.18 24.16 3.56
C VAL A 539 9.15 23.75 4.60
N ASP A 540 9.56 22.96 5.59
CA ASP A 540 8.69 22.56 6.68
C ASP A 540 8.47 23.68 7.72
N SER A 541 7.63 23.41 8.74
CA SER A 541 7.31 24.36 9.82
C SER A 541 8.53 24.81 10.63
N ASP A 542 9.62 24.03 10.66
CA ASP A 542 10.85 24.32 11.38
C ASP A 542 11.90 25.02 10.49
N GLY A 543 11.52 25.36 9.25
CA GLY A 543 12.39 25.99 8.28
C GLY A 543 13.35 25.01 7.57
N ARG A 544 13.17 23.68 7.71
CA ARG A 544 14.03 22.70 7.07
C ARG A 544 13.63 22.51 5.61
N LEU A 545 14.64 22.45 4.73
CA LEU A 545 14.44 22.11 3.33
C LEU A 545 14.10 20.63 3.20
N VAL A 546 13.03 20.35 2.45
CA VAL A 546 12.58 18.99 2.11
C VAL A 546 12.42 18.85 0.60
N ASN A 547 12.53 17.62 0.11
CA ASN A 547 12.25 17.26 -1.29
C ASN A 547 12.95 18.15 -2.33
N VAL A 548 14.25 18.42 -2.15
CA VAL A 548 15.01 19.17 -3.16
C VAL A 548 14.97 18.42 -4.50
N VAL A 549 14.47 19.10 -5.53
CA VAL A 549 14.28 18.53 -6.87
C VAL A 549 15.63 18.48 -7.61
N TRP A 550 15.96 17.34 -8.16
CA TRP A 550 17.19 17.15 -8.92
C TRP A 550 17.23 18.10 -10.13
N ASP A 551 18.38 18.69 -10.39
CA ASP A 551 18.64 19.67 -11.46
C ASP A 551 17.85 21.00 -11.37
N SER A 552 17.15 21.24 -10.26
CA SER A 552 16.45 22.51 -9.98
C SER A 552 17.43 23.67 -9.70
N PRO A 553 16.93 24.92 -9.63
CA PRO A 553 17.75 26.06 -9.20
C PRO A 553 18.42 25.84 -7.83
N ALA A 554 17.71 25.29 -6.86
CA ALA A 554 18.26 24.95 -5.54
C ALA A 554 19.33 23.86 -5.61
N PHE A 555 19.12 22.82 -6.40
CA PHE A 555 20.11 21.77 -6.62
C PHE A 555 21.40 22.34 -7.23
N LYS A 556 21.28 23.21 -8.25
CA LYS A 556 22.41 23.88 -8.91
C LYS A 556 23.19 24.83 -7.97
N ALA A 557 22.49 25.39 -6.98
CA ALA A 557 23.11 26.16 -5.89
C ALA A 557 23.72 25.28 -4.78
N GLY A 558 23.77 23.94 -4.95
CA GLY A 558 24.40 23.02 -3.98
C GLY A 558 23.51 22.63 -2.80
N LEU A 559 22.22 22.94 -2.83
CA LEU A 559 21.31 22.63 -1.72
C LEU A 559 20.84 21.17 -1.75
N THR A 560 20.56 20.64 -0.58
CA THR A 560 20.00 19.29 -0.36
C THR A 560 19.00 19.36 0.79
N GLY A 561 18.21 18.30 0.97
CA GLY A 561 17.34 18.18 2.12
C GLY A 561 18.12 18.26 3.44
N GLY A 562 17.45 18.76 4.50
CA GLY A 562 17.99 18.84 5.85
C GLY A 562 18.73 20.14 6.20
N TYR A 563 18.96 21.06 5.25
CA TYR A 563 19.33 22.44 5.60
C TYR A 563 18.16 23.14 6.32
N THR A 564 18.48 24.00 7.28
CA THR A 564 17.51 24.93 7.88
C THR A 564 17.68 26.30 7.26
N LEU A 565 16.64 26.86 6.65
CA LEU A 565 16.59 28.21 6.09
C LEU A 565 16.38 29.21 7.23
N LEU A 566 17.36 30.11 7.44
CA LEU A 566 17.37 31.06 8.54
C LEU A 566 16.99 32.47 8.09
N ALA A 567 17.44 32.88 6.87
CA ALA A 567 17.13 34.20 6.34
C ALA A 567 17.03 34.18 4.82
N VAL A 568 16.27 35.14 4.29
CA VAL A 568 16.10 35.44 2.86
C VAL A 568 16.44 36.90 2.67
N ASN A 569 17.40 37.21 1.78
CA ASN A 569 17.86 38.56 1.49
C ASN A 569 18.16 39.37 2.78
N GLY A 570 18.91 38.76 3.71
CA GLY A 570 19.32 39.35 4.99
C GLY A 570 18.21 39.51 6.06
N ARG A 571 16.98 39.02 5.80
CA ARG A 571 15.85 39.08 6.75
C ARG A 571 15.48 37.69 7.26
N ALA A 572 15.13 37.56 8.55
CA ALA A 572 14.76 36.31 9.17
C ALA A 572 13.67 35.58 8.35
N PHE A 573 13.83 34.30 8.12
CA PHE A 573 12.95 33.49 7.29
C PHE A 573 11.47 33.53 7.76
N LYS A 574 10.61 33.75 6.81
CA LYS A 574 9.17 33.48 6.84
C LYS A 574 8.78 33.03 5.42
N ALA A 575 7.84 32.10 5.30
CA ALA A 575 7.39 31.62 3.99
C ALA A 575 6.94 32.76 3.06
N GLU A 576 6.17 33.72 3.60
CA GLU A 576 5.70 34.89 2.85
C GLU A 576 6.85 35.81 2.37
N LEU A 577 7.95 35.87 3.13
CA LEU A 577 9.13 36.62 2.73
C LEU A 577 9.85 35.95 1.55
N LEU A 578 9.93 34.61 1.53
CA LEU A 578 10.51 33.88 0.41
C LEU A 578 9.61 34.01 -0.84
N LYS A 579 8.28 33.88 -0.69
CA LYS A 579 7.34 34.14 -1.79
C LYS A 579 7.52 35.56 -2.38
N ALA A 580 7.61 36.58 -1.51
CA ALA A 580 7.85 37.96 -1.94
C ALA A 580 9.23 38.13 -2.65
N ALA A 581 10.27 37.45 -2.18
CA ALA A 581 11.59 37.48 -2.81
C ALA A 581 11.57 36.84 -4.19
N ILE A 582 10.88 35.70 -4.37
CA ILE A 582 10.70 35.03 -5.67
C ILE A 582 9.93 35.92 -6.64
N THR A 583 8.84 36.55 -6.17
CA THR A 583 8.04 37.48 -6.99
C THR A 583 8.85 38.72 -7.39
N ALA A 584 9.64 39.31 -6.48
CA ALA A 584 10.47 40.45 -6.77
C ALA A 584 11.59 40.12 -7.77
N ALA A 585 12.18 38.93 -7.68
CA ALA A 585 13.22 38.48 -8.59
C ALA A 585 12.73 38.31 -10.04
N ASN A 586 11.43 38.12 -10.27
CA ASN A 586 10.86 37.98 -11.62
C ASN A 586 11.04 39.23 -12.50
N SER A 587 11.16 40.41 -11.90
CA SER A 587 11.41 41.68 -12.60
C SER A 587 12.80 42.26 -12.36
N GLY A 588 13.63 41.61 -11.53
CA GLY A 588 14.97 42.02 -11.16
C GLY A 588 16.07 41.20 -11.82
N SER A 589 17.33 41.60 -11.59
CA SER A 589 18.52 40.85 -12.01
C SER A 589 19.32 40.25 -10.84
N GLU A 590 18.91 40.55 -9.60
CA GLU A 590 19.64 40.11 -8.42
C GLU A 590 19.17 38.71 -8.00
N PRO A 591 20.11 37.78 -7.68
CA PRO A 591 19.79 36.47 -7.21
C PRO A 591 19.14 36.53 -5.82
N ILE A 592 18.35 35.51 -5.48
CA ILE A 592 17.77 35.34 -4.15
C ILE A 592 18.85 34.78 -3.22
N GLU A 593 19.20 35.55 -2.18
CA GLU A 593 20.20 35.16 -1.20
C GLU A 593 19.53 34.43 -0.03
N LEU A 594 20.01 33.21 0.26
CA LEU A 594 19.54 32.36 1.35
C LEU A 594 20.65 32.13 2.37
N LEU A 595 20.43 32.50 3.63
CA LEU A 595 21.27 32.08 4.75
C LEU A 595 20.72 30.76 5.29
N LEU A 596 21.54 29.73 5.29
CA LEU A 596 21.17 28.37 5.68
C LEU A 596 22.09 27.84 6.77
N ARG A 597 21.58 26.91 7.58
CA ARG A 597 22.36 26.15 8.55
C ARG A 597 22.26 24.67 8.25
N LYS A 598 23.39 23.97 8.28
CA LYS A 598 23.46 22.51 8.29
C LYS A 598 24.40 22.08 9.39
N ASP A 599 23.89 21.35 10.36
CA ASP A 599 24.58 20.98 11.58
C ASP A 599 25.08 22.24 12.34
N ASP A 600 26.39 22.42 12.50
CA ASP A 600 27.04 23.54 13.15
C ASP A 600 27.54 24.62 12.15
N ARG A 601 27.24 24.45 10.84
CA ARG A 601 27.75 25.33 9.77
C ARG A 601 26.67 26.24 9.23
N TYR A 602 27.05 27.47 8.97
CA TYR A 602 26.24 28.46 8.26
C TYR A 602 26.80 28.67 6.86
N VAL A 603 25.94 28.66 5.88
CA VAL A 603 26.29 28.93 4.47
C VAL A 603 25.32 29.96 3.91
N THR A 604 25.84 30.80 3.02
CA THR A 604 25.02 31.72 2.23
C THR A 604 25.09 31.28 0.78
N GLU A 605 23.92 30.91 0.24
CA GLU A 605 23.78 30.50 -1.15
C GLU A 605 22.94 31.52 -1.93
N ARG A 606 23.27 31.67 -3.20
CA ARG A 606 22.56 32.58 -4.10
C ARG A 606 21.92 31.78 -5.22
N ILE A 607 20.61 31.90 -5.32
CA ILE A 607 19.83 31.20 -6.34
C ILE A 607 19.48 32.22 -7.44
N ASP A 608 20.05 31.98 -8.61
CA ASP A 608 19.76 32.75 -9.83
C ASP A 608 18.48 32.21 -10.46
N TYR A 609 17.34 32.80 -10.05
CA TYR A 609 16.00 32.39 -10.49
C TYR A 609 15.10 33.60 -10.68
N HIS A 610 14.53 33.74 -11.88
CA HIS A 610 13.77 34.92 -12.30
C HIS A 610 12.42 34.62 -12.95
N ASP A 611 11.90 33.37 -12.80
CA ASP A 611 10.65 32.96 -13.45
C ASP A 611 9.38 33.13 -12.55
N GLY A 612 9.51 33.75 -11.38
CA GLY A 612 8.39 34.00 -10.46
C GLY A 612 7.88 32.76 -9.74
N LEU A 613 6.76 32.90 -9.02
CA LEU A 613 6.07 31.78 -8.38
C LEU A 613 5.38 30.91 -9.44
N LYS A 614 5.44 29.58 -9.26
CA LYS A 614 4.82 28.60 -10.16
C LYS A 614 4.02 27.59 -9.35
N TYR A 615 2.71 27.55 -9.62
CA TYR A 615 1.80 26.55 -9.08
C TYR A 615 1.01 25.89 -10.23
N PRO A 616 0.84 24.57 -10.23
CA PRO A 616 0.21 23.87 -11.34
C PRO A 616 -1.31 24.07 -11.38
N HIS A 617 -1.84 24.20 -12.59
CA HIS A 617 -3.27 24.28 -12.87
C HIS A 617 -3.59 23.55 -14.17
N LEU A 618 -4.82 23.07 -14.29
CA LEU A 618 -5.39 22.66 -15.57
C LEU A 618 -6.28 23.78 -16.11
N VAL A 619 -6.07 24.15 -17.37
CA VAL A 619 -6.92 25.12 -18.07
C VAL A 619 -7.53 24.47 -19.32
N ARG A 620 -8.76 24.89 -19.66
CA ARG A 620 -9.46 24.37 -20.83
C ARG A 620 -8.73 24.68 -22.13
N ILE A 621 -8.75 23.73 -23.05
CA ILE A 621 -8.39 23.94 -24.44
C ILE A 621 -9.70 24.27 -25.18
N GLU A 622 -9.81 25.50 -25.68
CA GLU A 622 -11.01 25.98 -26.36
C GLU A 622 -11.34 25.12 -27.58
N GLY A 623 -12.65 24.90 -27.83
CA GLY A 623 -13.14 24.12 -28.97
C GLY A 623 -12.98 22.60 -28.83
N THR A 624 -12.51 22.09 -27.70
CA THR A 624 -12.38 20.64 -27.44
C THR A 624 -13.48 20.13 -26.49
N PRO A 625 -13.87 18.84 -26.57
CA PRO A 625 -14.77 18.23 -25.58
C PRO A 625 -14.20 18.32 -24.14
N ASP A 626 -15.07 18.46 -23.14
CA ASP A 626 -14.67 18.41 -21.73
C ASP A 626 -14.85 16.99 -21.17
N ARG A 627 -13.93 16.10 -21.54
CA ARG A 627 -14.00 14.70 -21.11
C ARG A 627 -13.72 14.51 -19.62
N LEU A 628 -12.96 15.40 -18.96
CA LEU A 628 -12.79 15.32 -17.49
C LEU A 628 -14.12 15.54 -16.77
N ALA A 629 -14.93 16.49 -17.23
CA ALA A 629 -16.26 16.71 -16.64
C ALA A 629 -17.15 15.46 -16.80
N GLU A 630 -17.07 14.78 -17.96
CA GLU A 630 -17.82 13.54 -18.22
C GLU A 630 -17.29 12.36 -17.37
N ILE A 631 -15.97 12.20 -17.22
CA ILE A 631 -15.32 11.15 -16.43
C ILE A 631 -15.76 11.25 -14.96
N PHE A 632 -15.79 12.46 -14.39
CA PHE A 632 -16.14 12.69 -13.00
C PHE A 632 -17.66 12.79 -12.72
N GLN A 633 -18.51 12.74 -13.74
CA GLN A 633 -19.94 12.72 -13.52
C GLN A 633 -20.43 11.41 -12.89
N PRO A 634 -21.33 11.49 -11.88
CA PRO A 634 -21.93 10.28 -11.32
C PRO A 634 -22.60 9.40 -12.39
N LEU A 635 -22.38 8.11 -12.32
CA LEU A 635 -23.09 7.14 -13.15
C LEU A 635 -24.58 7.12 -12.75
N LYS A 636 -25.46 7.05 -13.76
CA LYS A 636 -26.93 7.06 -13.60
C LYS A 636 -27.47 5.73 -13.11
#